data_ae6f399565e4d89212dbb72041201928
#
_entry.id   ae6f399565e4d89212dbb72041201928
#
_cell.length_a   1.000
_cell.length_b   1.000
_cell.length_c   1.000
_cell.angle_alpha   90.00
_cell.angle_beta   90.00
_cell.angle_gamma   90.00
#
_symmetry.space_group_name_H-M   'P 1'
#
loop_
_entity.id
_entity.type
_entity.pdbx_description
1 polymer ?
#
loop_
_entity_poly.entity_id
_entity_poly.type
_entity_poly.pdbx_seq_one_letter_code
_entity_poly.pdbx_strand_id
1 'polypeptide(L)'
;MSRSIHWHTPSLRVNDGRGLSVRRVEYLRDSSGAEAERLVTRQRYNPAGLQIAQWDPRHGGDAFPNQSHVHTLTGEPLKIDSVDAGWRLTLPGLAGEALQRWDGRGQHWLSTYDEQLRVVAVGVEGEPALETFTYADALADATHNLRGQMTALNDLSGTLTCDSFSLLGGSQAQTRIFDDDRPHRSQQTFGPLNQVLAQTDAGGHRQTLHYDLAGQLKQVGLQLASDTSAQAVVQDARYNAAGQLIERLGGNNVRSRWQYDPANGRLASLQAAVAGQPSLQHFAYVYDPVGNVLRIEDQTFQPVYFANQLIDGHRDFDYDSLYRLTRASGHDALPSPDAPGRPQPSDPANLRNYTQHYDYDSGGNLIKLAHGREVGGYTRQMLVDPGSNRALRWQTGDPAPDFSRFFDSHGNQRKLQHGPQLQWNAQDQLQQVTLLKHDNGLPDDREVYLYSQGERVSKRQESHTASTTHFLQVRYLPGLEIRTRDNGEELHVITLPGHVRCLHWQAKPPADIDNNQLRYSLDDHLGSSLLELDQRARVISRETYYPFGGTALWLPSSSASVDYKTVRYSGKEMDVSGLYYYGSRYYAPWLKRWVSADSSHEDGLNLYGFVKNNPMRYVDPDGQAGLDFSSLLNLFRTTANVASQAHDIATEFDGEDEANVSQSTRATMTFRRFLFSKKGMTAFSLSATVGTAIGGAAGSFAPVIGNSIGGVVGGLIGGLAGAYIRYRFFKRGIQVAEALHTADLRDVTRTIADGAEDVANGAIPRVIQDRLTQLKESAANLIFDQVKEWNPLDQLDFAQMIEMGNSINDAYRAIMDRASIALPQLASPNETAAEQTVEPERSQSRGQVVLELNRSGQFERPAGSVREQGLAGRANSYRRATRAPRRQTRFESAV
;
A
#
# COMPACT_ATOMS: atom_id res chain seq x y z
N MET A 1 -20.39 -4.44 -35.50
CA MET A 1 -19.65 -3.74 -34.43
C MET A 1 -19.18 -4.81 -33.45
N SER A 2 -17.87 -4.97 -33.24
CA SER A 2 -17.39 -5.90 -32.22
C SER A 2 -17.82 -5.36 -30.85
N ARG A 3 -18.36 -6.23 -29.97
CA ARG A 3 -18.78 -5.83 -28.64
C ARG A 3 -17.52 -5.48 -27.85
N SER A 4 -17.51 -4.31 -27.19
CA SER A 4 -16.43 -3.93 -26.28
C SER A 4 -16.23 -5.01 -25.21
N ILE A 5 -15.00 -5.18 -24.73
CA ILE A 5 -14.68 -6.12 -23.65
C ILE A 5 -15.51 -5.85 -22.39
N HIS A 6 -15.87 -4.59 -22.14
CA HIS A 6 -16.70 -4.16 -21.02
C HIS A 6 -18.22 -4.21 -21.28
N TRP A 7 -18.65 -4.76 -22.42
CA TRP A 7 -20.06 -4.83 -22.73
C TRP A 7 -20.80 -5.87 -21.89
N HIS A 8 -21.79 -5.47 -21.10
CA HIS A 8 -22.51 -6.33 -20.17
C HIS A 8 -21.63 -7.01 -19.09
N THR A 9 -20.65 -6.29 -18.55
CA THR A 9 -19.81 -6.75 -17.44
C THR A 9 -19.93 -5.81 -16.23
N PRO A 10 -21.15 -5.66 -15.64
CA PRO A 10 -21.33 -4.83 -14.46
C PRO A 10 -20.71 -5.51 -13.22
N SER A 11 -20.35 -4.72 -12.22
CA SER A 11 -20.13 -5.21 -10.86
C SER A 11 -21.43 -5.08 -10.07
N LEU A 12 -21.94 -6.20 -9.53
CA LEU A 12 -23.19 -6.23 -8.78
C LEU A 12 -22.90 -6.51 -7.32
N ARG A 13 -23.59 -5.81 -6.42
CA ARG A 13 -23.58 -6.06 -4.99
C ARG A 13 -24.95 -6.55 -4.54
N VAL A 14 -24.99 -7.66 -3.82
CA VAL A 14 -26.21 -8.24 -3.25
C VAL A 14 -26.17 -8.05 -1.75
N ASN A 15 -27.17 -7.38 -1.21
CA ASN A 15 -27.30 -7.16 0.23
C ASN A 15 -28.40 -8.05 0.82
N ASP A 16 -28.24 -8.39 2.10
CA ASP A 16 -29.31 -9.04 2.89
C ASP A 16 -30.36 -8.01 3.36
N GLY A 17 -31.38 -8.48 4.06
CA GLY A 17 -32.46 -7.61 4.58
C GLY A 17 -32.01 -6.56 5.61
N ARG A 18 -30.77 -6.64 6.10
CA ARG A 18 -30.12 -5.66 7.00
C ARG A 18 -29.25 -4.65 6.24
N GLY A 19 -29.17 -4.76 4.91
CA GLY A 19 -28.29 -3.92 4.08
C GLY A 19 -26.83 -4.41 4.01
N LEU A 20 -26.49 -5.57 4.60
CA LEU A 20 -25.13 -6.10 4.59
C LEU A 20 -24.83 -6.81 3.27
N SER A 21 -23.66 -6.53 2.67
CA SER A 21 -23.24 -7.12 1.40
C SER A 21 -22.89 -8.59 1.57
N VAL A 22 -23.75 -9.49 1.11
CA VAL A 22 -23.57 -10.96 1.20
C VAL A 22 -22.92 -11.57 -0.03
N ARG A 23 -22.95 -10.87 -1.18
CA ARG A 23 -22.28 -11.29 -2.41
C ARG A 23 -21.85 -10.08 -3.23
N ARG A 24 -20.67 -10.19 -3.84
CA ARG A 24 -20.22 -9.36 -4.94
C ARG A 24 -20.10 -10.24 -6.18
N VAL A 25 -20.71 -9.81 -7.28
CA VAL A 25 -20.67 -10.53 -8.55
C VAL A 25 -19.97 -9.65 -9.57
N GLU A 26 -18.92 -10.16 -10.16
CA GLU A 26 -18.16 -9.54 -11.22
C GLU A 26 -18.22 -10.42 -12.47
N TYR A 27 -18.11 -9.82 -13.62
CA TYR A 27 -18.20 -10.54 -14.89
C TYR A 27 -16.88 -10.38 -15.63
N LEU A 28 -16.14 -11.48 -15.70
CA LEU A 28 -14.86 -11.55 -16.39
C LEU A 28 -15.07 -11.82 -17.87
N ARG A 29 -14.46 -11.01 -18.73
CA ARG A 29 -14.29 -11.25 -20.14
C ARG A 29 -12.85 -10.89 -20.52
N ASP A 30 -12.15 -11.81 -21.16
CA ASP A 30 -10.76 -11.69 -21.58
C ASP A 30 -10.59 -11.17 -23.01
N SER A 31 -11.61 -11.39 -23.86
CA SER A 31 -11.54 -11.02 -25.26
C SER A 31 -12.88 -10.48 -25.77
N SER A 32 -12.83 -9.59 -26.77
CA SER A 32 -14.01 -9.01 -27.39
C SER A 32 -14.85 -10.11 -28.08
N GLY A 33 -16.10 -10.24 -27.67
CA GLY A 33 -17.02 -11.23 -28.23
C GLY A 33 -17.12 -12.55 -27.47
N ALA A 34 -16.21 -12.83 -26.53
CA ALA A 34 -16.32 -13.98 -25.63
C ALA A 34 -17.52 -13.82 -24.66
N GLU A 35 -18.03 -14.94 -24.15
CA GLU A 35 -19.00 -14.90 -23.06
C GLU A 35 -18.34 -14.43 -21.77
N ALA A 36 -19.08 -13.68 -20.95
CA ALA A 36 -18.56 -13.21 -19.67
C ALA A 36 -18.75 -14.30 -18.60
N GLU A 37 -17.67 -14.69 -17.97
CA GLU A 37 -17.67 -15.58 -16.80
C GLU A 37 -18.13 -14.81 -15.56
N ARG A 38 -18.98 -15.43 -14.75
CA ARG A 38 -19.49 -14.86 -13.51
C ARG A 38 -18.60 -15.25 -12.33
N LEU A 39 -17.92 -14.29 -11.72
CA LEU A 39 -17.13 -14.44 -10.52
C LEU A 39 -17.93 -13.97 -9.29
N VAL A 40 -18.07 -14.82 -8.29
CA VAL A 40 -18.90 -14.54 -7.10
C VAL A 40 -18.04 -14.61 -5.83
N THR A 41 -17.77 -13.49 -5.22
CA THR A 41 -17.24 -13.38 -3.85
C THR A 41 -18.41 -13.42 -2.88
N ARG A 42 -18.31 -14.20 -1.79
CA ARG A 42 -19.36 -14.36 -0.78
C ARG A 42 -18.90 -13.88 0.57
N GLN A 43 -19.84 -13.35 1.35
CA GLN A 43 -19.60 -12.89 2.71
C GLN A 43 -20.72 -13.41 3.64
N ARG A 44 -20.37 -13.74 4.86
CA ARG A 44 -21.31 -14.15 5.88
C ARG A 44 -21.13 -13.31 7.13
N TYR A 45 -22.27 -12.94 7.71
CA TYR A 45 -22.33 -12.10 8.89
C TYR A 45 -23.04 -12.83 10.03
N ASN A 46 -22.66 -12.51 11.25
CA ASN A 46 -23.39 -12.93 12.45
C ASN A 46 -24.66 -12.08 12.66
N PRO A 47 -25.51 -12.42 13.67
CA PRO A 47 -26.70 -11.61 13.98
C PRO A 47 -26.41 -10.15 14.31
N ALA A 48 -25.24 -9.85 14.89
CA ALA A 48 -24.80 -8.47 15.19
C ALA A 48 -24.32 -7.69 13.97
N GLY A 49 -24.29 -8.29 12.77
CA GLY A 49 -23.83 -7.61 11.55
C GLY A 49 -22.31 -7.65 11.34
N LEU A 50 -21.55 -8.40 12.14
CA LEU A 50 -20.12 -8.54 11.99
C LEU A 50 -19.79 -9.63 10.99
N GLN A 51 -18.85 -9.39 10.07
CA GLN A 51 -18.42 -10.36 9.06
C GLN A 51 -17.66 -11.50 9.73
N ILE A 52 -18.12 -12.73 9.54
CA ILE A 52 -17.54 -13.92 10.15
C ILE A 52 -16.86 -14.85 9.15
N ALA A 53 -17.11 -14.70 7.87
CA ALA A 53 -16.46 -15.49 6.83
C ALA A 53 -16.56 -14.85 5.45
N GLN A 54 -15.55 -15.13 4.59
CA GLN A 54 -15.47 -14.66 3.23
C GLN A 54 -14.89 -15.74 2.31
N TRP A 55 -15.44 -15.83 1.09
CA TRP A 55 -15.03 -16.80 0.05
C TRP A 55 -14.73 -16.07 -1.25
N ASP A 56 -13.62 -16.41 -1.90
CA ASP A 56 -13.33 -15.98 -3.26
C ASP A 56 -14.14 -16.80 -4.29
N PRO A 57 -14.10 -16.42 -5.58
CA PRO A 57 -14.88 -17.12 -6.62
C PRO A 57 -14.50 -18.59 -6.81
N ARG A 58 -13.28 -19.05 -6.47
CA ARG A 58 -12.83 -20.44 -6.58
C ARG A 58 -13.57 -21.34 -5.56
N HIS A 59 -13.84 -20.79 -4.37
CA HIS A 59 -14.42 -21.51 -3.24
C HIS A 59 -15.93 -21.29 -3.07
N GLY A 60 -16.62 -20.96 -4.13
CA GLY A 60 -18.01 -20.51 -4.16
C GLY A 60 -19.07 -21.47 -3.58
N GLY A 61 -18.72 -22.71 -3.22
CA GLY A 61 -19.63 -23.69 -2.64
C GLY A 61 -19.06 -24.43 -1.43
N ASP A 62 -17.81 -24.18 -1.09
CA ASP A 62 -17.05 -24.99 -0.16
C ASP A 62 -17.33 -24.65 1.30
N ALA A 63 -17.11 -25.66 2.17
CA ALA A 63 -17.28 -25.55 3.61
C ALA A 63 -16.24 -24.59 4.24
N PHE A 64 -15.08 -24.40 3.59
CA PHE A 64 -13.97 -23.63 4.12
C PHE A 64 -13.87 -22.25 3.45
N PRO A 65 -14.01 -21.14 4.21
CA PRO A 65 -13.81 -19.80 3.71
C PRO A 65 -12.31 -19.49 3.51
N ASN A 66 -11.99 -18.56 2.61
CA ASN A 66 -10.64 -18.00 2.51
C ASN A 66 -10.22 -17.30 3.79
N GLN A 67 -11.20 -16.67 4.47
CA GLN A 67 -10.97 -15.97 5.72
C GLN A 67 -12.18 -16.14 6.64
N SER A 68 -11.92 -16.39 7.93
CA SER A 68 -12.93 -16.42 8.97
C SER A 68 -12.53 -15.59 10.17
N HIS A 69 -13.54 -15.04 10.88
CA HIS A 69 -13.35 -14.16 12.02
C HIS A 69 -14.19 -14.62 13.20
N VAL A 70 -13.61 -14.54 14.40
CA VAL A 70 -14.32 -14.60 15.67
C VAL A 70 -14.15 -13.22 16.32
N HIS A 71 -15.24 -12.67 16.83
CA HIS A 71 -15.26 -11.33 17.42
C HIS A 71 -15.51 -11.42 18.92
N THR A 72 -15.01 -10.42 19.64
CA THR A 72 -15.41 -10.14 21.03
C THR A 72 -16.87 -9.70 21.08
N LEU A 73 -17.43 -9.61 22.28
CA LEU A 73 -18.78 -9.05 22.47
C LEU A 73 -18.86 -7.55 22.12
N THR A 74 -17.72 -6.86 22.10
CA THR A 74 -17.63 -5.43 21.68
C THR A 74 -17.49 -5.26 20.17
N GLY A 75 -17.32 -6.37 19.41
CA GLY A 75 -17.21 -6.36 17.94
C GLY A 75 -15.77 -6.35 17.39
N GLU A 76 -14.76 -6.31 18.26
CA GLU A 76 -13.37 -6.36 17.84
C GLU A 76 -12.98 -7.77 17.40
N PRO A 77 -12.10 -7.94 16.39
CA PRO A 77 -11.61 -9.24 15.99
C PRO A 77 -10.78 -9.90 17.11
N LEU A 78 -11.21 -11.06 17.58
CA LEU A 78 -10.50 -11.89 18.55
C LEU A 78 -9.59 -12.90 17.84
N LYS A 79 -10.16 -13.61 16.85
CA LYS A 79 -9.44 -14.56 16.01
C LYS A 79 -9.69 -14.27 14.53
N ILE A 80 -8.62 -14.26 13.76
CA ILE A 80 -8.63 -14.22 12.30
C ILE A 80 -7.98 -15.52 11.83
N ASP A 81 -8.63 -16.23 10.90
CA ASP A 81 -8.13 -17.47 10.31
C ASP A 81 -8.18 -17.35 8.80
N SER A 82 -7.01 -17.39 8.15
CA SER A 82 -6.81 -17.20 6.70
C SER A 82 -6.16 -18.46 6.10
N VAL A 83 -6.67 -18.92 4.97
CA VAL A 83 -6.05 -20.03 4.23
C VAL A 83 -4.64 -19.68 3.71
N ASP A 84 -4.37 -18.40 3.48
CA ASP A 84 -3.08 -17.90 3.01
C ASP A 84 -2.12 -17.62 4.16
N ALA A 85 -2.57 -16.84 5.18
CA ALA A 85 -1.75 -16.29 6.25
C ALA A 85 -1.85 -17.05 7.59
N GLY A 86 -2.59 -18.17 7.63
CA GLY A 86 -2.84 -18.92 8.85
C GLY A 86 -3.72 -18.18 9.86
N TRP A 87 -3.75 -18.68 11.10
CA TRP A 87 -4.60 -18.08 12.13
C TRP A 87 -3.78 -17.21 13.11
N ARG A 88 -4.44 -16.18 13.62
CA ARG A 88 -3.97 -15.34 14.71
C ARG A 88 -5.09 -15.12 15.72
N LEU A 89 -4.78 -15.23 17.01
CA LEU A 89 -5.67 -14.99 18.14
C LEU A 89 -5.06 -13.92 19.02
N THR A 90 -5.81 -12.87 19.35
CA THR A 90 -5.36 -11.79 20.23
C THR A 90 -6.25 -11.72 21.46
N LEU A 91 -5.68 -11.74 22.64
CA LEU A 91 -6.36 -11.46 23.90
C LEU A 91 -6.19 -9.97 24.24
N PRO A 92 -7.24 -9.15 24.10
CA PRO A 92 -7.17 -7.74 24.47
C PRO A 92 -7.40 -7.56 25.98
N GLY A 93 -6.82 -6.49 26.52
CA GLY A 93 -7.13 -6.00 27.84
C GLY A 93 -8.44 -5.17 27.86
N LEU A 94 -8.73 -4.56 29.00
CA LEU A 94 -9.98 -3.80 29.19
C LEU A 94 -10.05 -2.52 28.36
N ALA A 95 -8.92 -1.93 27.99
CA ALA A 95 -8.83 -0.75 27.13
C ALA A 95 -8.63 -1.10 25.64
N GLY A 96 -8.60 -2.38 25.30
CA GLY A 96 -8.39 -2.88 23.94
C GLY A 96 -6.92 -3.10 23.58
N GLU A 97 -5.99 -2.92 24.52
CA GLU A 97 -4.57 -3.22 24.38
C GLU A 97 -4.35 -4.73 24.19
N ALA A 98 -3.44 -5.11 23.28
CA ALA A 98 -3.13 -6.53 23.03
C ALA A 98 -2.22 -7.08 24.12
N LEU A 99 -2.76 -7.81 25.09
CA LEU A 99 -1.99 -8.41 26.19
C LEU A 99 -1.22 -9.63 25.72
N GLN A 100 -1.87 -10.53 25.00
CA GLN A 100 -1.29 -11.76 24.50
C GLN A 100 -1.79 -12.05 23.09
N ARG A 101 -0.96 -12.72 22.33
CA ARG A 101 -1.29 -13.14 20.96
C ARG A 101 -0.72 -14.53 20.68
N TRP A 102 -1.49 -15.37 20.02
CA TRP A 102 -1.06 -16.68 19.53
C TRP A 102 -1.21 -16.73 18.02
N ASP A 103 -0.41 -17.55 17.38
CA ASP A 103 -0.42 -17.66 15.94
C ASP A 103 -0.28 -19.11 15.43
N GLY A 104 -0.43 -19.29 14.12
CA GLY A 104 -0.37 -20.58 13.44
C GLY A 104 1.01 -21.24 13.42
N ARG A 105 2.09 -20.53 13.80
CA ARG A 105 3.43 -21.11 14.00
C ARG A 105 3.64 -21.63 15.41
N GLY A 106 2.62 -21.50 16.27
CA GLY A 106 2.68 -21.93 17.67
C GLY A 106 3.40 -20.92 18.57
N GLN A 107 3.58 -19.68 18.11
CA GLN A 107 4.22 -18.65 18.92
C GLN A 107 3.19 -18.04 19.87
N HIS A 108 3.64 -17.76 21.08
CA HIS A 108 2.89 -17.06 22.10
C HIS A 108 3.57 -15.74 22.39
N TRP A 109 2.96 -14.63 22.00
CA TRP A 109 3.42 -13.28 22.15
C TRP A 109 2.91 -12.66 23.44
N LEU A 110 3.76 -11.92 24.10
CA LEU A 110 3.48 -11.20 25.34
C LEU A 110 3.79 -9.72 25.14
N SER A 111 2.87 -8.85 25.54
CA SER A 111 3.10 -7.42 25.57
C SER A 111 2.92 -6.91 27.00
N THR A 112 3.85 -6.11 27.46
CA THR A 112 3.78 -5.44 28.76
C THR A 112 3.60 -3.95 28.57
N TYR A 113 2.85 -3.34 29.47
CA TYR A 113 2.43 -1.96 29.41
C TYR A 113 2.76 -1.23 30.70
N ASP A 114 3.02 0.07 30.61
CA ASP A 114 3.10 0.93 31.79
C ASP A 114 1.70 1.38 32.27
N GLU A 115 1.66 2.17 33.35
CA GLU A 115 0.41 2.68 33.93
C GLU A 115 -0.38 3.59 32.98
N GLN A 116 0.24 4.09 31.90
CA GLN A 116 -0.40 4.89 30.85
C GLN A 116 -0.83 4.04 29.65
N LEU A 117 -0.75 2.71 29.76
CA LEU A 117 -1.03 1.74 28.69
C LEU A 117 -0.13 1.93 27.45
N ARG A 118 1.10 2.39 27.63
CA ARG A 118 2.11 2.39 26.57
C ARG A 118 2.88 1.07 26.62
N VAL A 119 3.14 0.50 25.45
CA VAL A 119 3.95 -0.73 25.35
C VAL A 119 5.37 -0.47 25.85
N VAL A 120 5.84 -1.21 26.86
CA VAL A 120 7.21 -1.13 27.35
C VAL A 120 8.06 -2.33 26.98
N ALA A 121 7.44 -3.48 26.69
CA ALA A 121 8.13 -4.61 26.08
C ALA A 121 7.18 -5.47 25.24
N VAL A 122 7.74 -6.07 24.19
CA VAL A 122 7.09 -7.08 23.35
C VAL A 122 8.06 -8.25 23.21
N GLY A 123 7.54 -9.48 23.39
CA GLY A 123 8.37 -10.66 23.25
C GLY A 123 7.54 -11.91 22.92
N VAL A 124 8.22 -13.02 22.73
CA VAL A 124 7.63 -14.35 22.60
C VAL A 124 7.99 -15.21 23.81
N GLU A 125 7.22 -16.25 24.06
CA GLU A 125 7.52 -17.21 25.12
C GLU A 125 8.94 -17.77 24.93
N GLY A 126 9.79 -17.60 25.97
CA GLY A 126 11.22 -17.92 25.93
C GLY A 126 12.14 -16.72 25.65
N GLU A 127 11.64 -15.67 25.00
CA GLU A 127 12.34 -14.41 24.73
C GLU A 127 11.40 -13.22 25.03
N PRO A 128 11.16 -12.91 26.32
CA PRO A 128 10.11 -11.97 26.74
C PRO A 128 10.38 -10.50 26.40
N ALA A 129 11.56 -10.17 25.91
CA ALA A 129 11.99 -8.81 25.61
C ALA A 129 12.71 -8.72 24.25
N LEU A 130 12.04 -9.14 23.18
CA LEU A 130 12.54 -8.95 21.81
C LEU A 130 12.66 -7.46 21.47
N GLU A 131 11.71 -6.66 21.95
CA GLU A 131 11.69 -5.20 21.81
C GLU A 131 11.36 -4.60 23.17
N THR A 132 12.13 -3.57 23.57
CA THR A 132 11.86 -2.82 24.80
C THR A 132 11.84 -1.33 24.51
N PHE A 133 10.86 -0.64 25.10
CA PHE A 133 10.62 0.78 24.89
C PHE A 133 10.76 1.55 26.19
N THR A 134 11.53 2.63 26.17
CA THR A 134 11.68 3.54 27.31
C THR A 134 11.04 4.87 26.98
N TYR A 135 10.22 5.37 27.89
CA TYR A 135 9.54 6.66 27.76
C TYR A 135 10.04 7.63 28.83
N ALA A 136 10.19 8.89 28.43
CA ALA A 136 10.51 9.94 29.37
C ALA A 136 9.33 10.21 30.31
N ASP A 137 9.63 10.45 31.57
CA ASP A 137 8.63 10.76 32.59
C ASP A 137 8.10 12.21 32.50
N ALA A 138 7.15 12.57 33.37
CA ALA A 138 6.55 13.90 33.43
C ALA A 138 7.53 15.00 33.90
N LEU A 139 8.66 14.65 34.52
CA LEU A 139 9.67 15.57 35.02
C LEU A 139 10.86 15.74 34.07
N ALA A 140 10.87 14.98 32.95
CA ALA A 140 11.91 15.06 31.94
C ALA A 140 12.02 16.47 31.34
N ASP A 141 13.15 16.75 30.70
CA ASP A 141 13.49 18.05 30.15
C ASP A 141 12.44 18.54 29.12
N ALA A 142 11.80 19.67 29.45
CA ALA A 142 10.83 20.31 28.59
C ALA A 142 11.45 21.07 27.42
N THR A 143 12.73 21.46 27.52
CA THR A 143 13.41 22.21 26.44
C THR A 143 13.68 21.37 25.21
N HIS A 144 13.82 20.04 25.38
CA HIS A 144 13.95 19.06 24.30
C HIS A 144 12.64 18.31 24.00
N ASN A 145 11.52 18.77 24.62
CA ASN A 145 10.19 18.17 24.42
C ASN A 145 10.13 16.67 24.69
N LEU A 146 10.87 16.17 25.70
CA LEU A 146 11.01 14.74 26.00
C LEU A 146 9.81 14.13 26.70
N ARG A 147 9.05 14.90 27.47
CA ARG A 147 7.99 14.40 28.37
C ARG A 147 6.99 13.52 27.67
N GLY A 148 6.89 12.26 28.12
CA GLY A 148 5.99 11.26 27.56
C GLY A 148 6.40 10.71 26.20
N GLN A 149 7.51 11.16 25.62
CA GLN A 149 8.07 10.65 24.37
C GLN A 149 8.84 9.36 24.60
N MET A 150 8.90 8.51 23.57
CA MET A 150 9.79 7.35 23.54
C MET A 150 11.23 7.83 23.36
N THR A 151 12.06 7.62 24.36
CA THR A 151 13.47 8.05 24.37
C THR A 151 14.44 6.95 24.00
N ALA A 152 14.08 5.68 24.17
CA ALA A 152 14.90 4.56 23.73
C ALA A 152 14.05 3.37 23.26
N LEU A 153 14.59 2.67 22.27
CA LEU A 153 14.15 1.38 21.78
C LEU A 153 15.35 0.46 21.72
N ASN A 154 15.26 -0.73 22.33
CA ASN A 154 16.21 -1.81 22.11
C ASN A 154 15.50 -2.94 21.38
N ASP A 155 16.12 -3.44 20.32
CA ASP A 155 15.64 -4.55 19.50
C ASP A 155 16.80 -5.41 19.00
N LEU A 156 16.53 -6.41 18.17
CA LEU A 156 17.54 -7.31 17.61
C LEU A 156 18.60 -6.60 16.74
N SER A 157 18.36 -5.37 16.32
CA SER A 157 19.32 -4.58 15.52
C SER A 157 20.21 -3.68 16.37
N GLY A 158 19.98 -3.61 17.68
CA GLY A 158 20.70 -2.77 18.63
C GLY A 158 19.81 -1.74 19.30
N THR A 159 20.36 -0.55 19.57
CA THR A 159 19.69 0.51 20.34
C THR A 159 19.44 1.74 19.47
N LEU A 160 18.22 2.28 19.54
CA LEU A 160 17.85 3.59 19.03
C LEU A 160 17.51 4.51 20.20
N THR A 161 18.21 5.65 20.34
CA THR A 161 17.86 6.69 21.32
C THR A 161 17.39 7.96 20.60
N CYS A 162 16.41 8.65 21.19
CA CYS A 162 15.90 9.93 20.74
C CYS A 162 16.10 10.98 21.81
N ASP A 163 16.95 11.99 21.51
CA ASP A 163 17.43 12.96 22.49
C ASP A 163 16.60 14.27 22.47
N SER A 164 15.87 14.54 21.40
CA SER A 164 15.12 15.78 21.24
C SER A 164 13.98 15.61 20.23
N PHE A 165 12.87 16.29 20.49
CA PHE A 165 11.68 16.28 19.62
C PHE A 165 11.23 17.70 19.29
N SER A 166 10.67 17.89 18.08
CA SER A 166 9.96 19.10 17.69
C SER A 166 8.69 19.28 18.54
N LEU A 167 8.05 20.46 18.47
CA LEU A 167 6.77 20.69 19.15
C LEU A 167 5.67 19.74 18.72
N LEU A 168 5.73 19.24 17.49
CA LEU A 168 4.76 18.30 16.93
C LEU A 168 5.22 16.82 17.03
N GLY A 169 6.28 16.55 17.80
CA GLY A 169 6.76 15.20 18.13
C GLY A 169 7.68 14.57 17.06
N GLY A 170 8.15 15.32 16.05
CA GLY A 170 9.18 14.85 15.13
C GLY A 170 10.54 14.71 15.84
N SER A 171 11.25 13.58 15.65
CA SER A 171 12.58 13.37 16.23
C SER A 171 13.60 14.35 15.66
N GLN A 172 14.12 15.27 16.49
CA GLN A 172 15.12 16.26 16.08
C GLN A 172 16.54 15.71 16.18
N ALA A 173 16.80 14.79 17.10
CA ALA A 173 18.07 14.16 17.27
C ALA A 173 17.89 12.71 17.72
N GLN A 174 18.50 11.81 16.97
CA GLN A 174 18.49 10.39 17.31
C GLN A 174 19.88 9.78 17.11
N THR A 175 20.15 8.73 17.87
CA THR A 175 21.40 7.96 17.77
C THR A 175 21.05 6.49 17.66
N ARG A 176 21.55 5.84 16.60
CA ARG A 176 21.46 4.39 16.40
C ARG A 176 22.80 3.76 16.73
N ILE A 177 22.80 2.70 17.53
CA ILE A 177 23.94 1.86 17.84
C ILE A 177 23.61 0.45 17.36
N PHE A 178 24.44 -0.09 16.47
CA PHE A 178 24.35 -1.49 16.02
C PHE A 178 25.23 -2.39 16.88
N ASP A 179 25.45 -3.61 16.46
CA ASP A 179 26.26 -4.65 17.10
C ASP A 179 27.76 -4.31 17.23
N ASP A 180 28.24 -3.26 16.58
CA ASP A 180 29.64 -2.80 16.63
C ASP A 180 29.88 -1.63 17.61
N ASP A 181 28.90 -1.30 18.43
CA ASP A 181 28.94 -0.24 19.45
C ASP A 181 29.28 1.17 18.90
N ARG A 182 29.26 1.36 17.58
CA ARG A 182 29.47 2.68 16.99
C ARG A 182 28.20 3.51 17.01
N PRO A 183 28.22 4.71 17.61
CA PRO A 183 27.05 5.60 17.59
C PRO A 183 26.91 6.30 16.22
N HIS A 184 25.73 6.18 15.64
CA HIS A 184 25.34 6.85 14.40
C HIS A 184 24.30 7.92 14.71
N ARG A 185 24.74 9.17 14.85
CA ARG A 185 23.87 10.29 15.20
C ARG A 185 23.34 11.00 13.98
N SER A 186 22.01 11.19 13.92
CA SER A 186 21.33 11.98 12.88
C SER A 186 20.52 13.10 13.52
N GLN A 187 20.45 14.25 12.85
CA GLN A 187 19.72 15.42 13.34
C GLN A 187 18.83 15.98 12.25
N GLN A 188 17.67 16.53 12.65
CA GLN A 188 16.72 17.18 11.76
C GLN A 188 16.25 18.51 12.36
N THR A 189 16.04 19.49 11.50
CA THR A 189 15.40 20.76 11.84
C THR A 189 14.07 20.83 11.13
N PHE A 190 13.03 21.13 11.89
CA PHE A 190 11.66 21.18 11.38
C PHE A 190 11.17 22.63 11.28
N GLY A 191 10.31 22.89 10.29
CA GLY A 191 9.53 24.10 10.20
C GLY A 191 8.28 24.06 11.08
N PRO A 192 7.51 25.16 11.11
CA PRO A 192 6.28 25.26 11.90
C PRO A 192 5.22 24.20 11.57
N LEU A 193 5.20 23.72 10.33
CA LEU A 193 4.28 22.66 9.85
C LEU A 193 4.89 21.25 9.95
N ASN A 194 5.96 21.11 10.73
CA ASN A 194 6.73 19.86 10.89
C ASN A 194 7.37 19.32 9.59
N GLN A 195 7.53 20.15 8.56
CA GLN A 195 8.34 19.80 7.39
C GLN A 195 9.82 19.88 7.74
N VAL A 196 10.62 18.94 7.22
CA VAL A 196 12.08 18.93 7.42
C VAL A 196 12.71 20.06 6.61
N LEU A 197 13.36 21.02 7.28
CA LEU A 197 14.09 22.14 6.63
C LEU A 197 15.56 21.80 6.41
N ALA A 198 16.15 21.03 7.34
CA ALA A 198 17.51 20.55 7.21
C ALA A 198 17.65 19.20 7.91
N GLN A 199 18.52 18.37 7.36
CA GLN A 199 18.90 17.09 7.96
C GLN A 199 20.41 16.96 7.90
N THR A 200 21.02 16.58 9.04
CA THR A 200 22.40 16.15 9.10
C THR A 200 22.40 14.66 9.39
N ASP A 201 22.98 13.87 8.50
CA ASP A 201 23.06 12.42 8.63
C ASP A 201 24.22 12.00 9.55
N ALA A 202 24.34 10.69 9.80
CA ALA A 202 25.36 10.13 10.67
C ALA A 202 26.81 10.23 10.11
N GLY A 203 26.97 10.54 8.82
CA GLY A 203 28.26 10.87 8.18
C GLY A 203 28.62 12.35 8.31
N GLY A 204 27.74 13.17 8.90
CA GLY A 204 27.92 14.61 9.00
C GLY A 204 27.56 15.39 7.74
N HIS A 205 26.98 14.74 6.74
CA HIS A 205 26.53 15.40 5.51
C HIS A 205 25.20 16.10 5.77
N ARG A 206 25.06 17.33 5.27
CA ARG A 206 23.89 18.16 5.53
C ARG A 206 23.07 18.38 4.28
N GLN A 207 21.80 18.06 4.35
CA GLN A 207 20.78 18.39 3.34
C GLN A 207 20.01 19.63 3.80
N THR A 208 19.69 20.54 2.87
CA THR A 208 18.79 21.68 3.10
C THR A 208 17.63 21.62 2.13
N LEU A 209 16.42 21.82 2.65
CA LEU A 209 15.18 21.74 1.90
C LEU A 209 14.44 23.07 1.99
N HIS A 210 14.10 23.62 0.83
CA HIS A 210 13.30 24.84 0.74
C HIS A 210 11.98 24.53 0.07
N TYR A 211 10.93 25.10 0.63
CA TYR A 211 9.54 24.90 0.19
C TYR A 211 8.98 26.19 -0.38
N ASP A 212 7.98 26.09 -1.23
CA ASP A 212 7.20 27.24 -1.68
C ASP A 212 6.11 27.62 -0.65
N LEU A 213 5.32 28.64 -0.96
CA LEU A 213 4.22 29.12 -0.09
C LEU A 213 3.11 28.09 0.13
N ALA A 214 2.98 27.11 -0.78
CA ALA A 214 2.03 26.00 -0.65
C ALA A 214 2.60 24.80 0.12
N GLY A 215 3.83 24.91 0.67
CA GLY A 215 4.51 23.83 1.38
C GLY A 215 5.07 22.74 0.47
N GLN A 216 5.23 23.01 -0.84
CA GLN A 216 5.77 22.06 -1.80
C GLN A 216 7.27 22.22 -1.96
N LEU A 217 8.02 21.11 -2.06
CA LEU A 217 9.47 21.10 -2.13
C LEU A 217 9.97 21.81 -3.40
N LYS A 218 10.72 22.89 -3.24
CA LYS A 218 11.19 23.74 -4.33
C LYS A 218 12.67 23.56 -4.65
N GLN A 219 13.51 23.50 -3.62
CA GLN A 219 14.97 23.41 -3.79
C GLN A 219 15.56 22.42 -2.79
N VAL A 220 16.64 21.74 -3.19
CA VAL A 220 17.41 20.83 -2.35
C VAL A 220 18.89 21.13 -2.52
N GLY A 221 19.57 21.32 -1.40
CA GLY A 221 21.01 21.47 -1.33
C GLY A 221 21.68 20.32 -0.59
N LEU A 222 22.89 19.95 -0.97
CA LEU A 222 23.76 19.00 -0.27
C LEU A 222 25.08 19.68 0.07
N GLN A 223 25.48 19.58 1.34
CA GLN A 223 26.82 19.93 1.84
C GLN A 223 27.46 18.67 2.42
N LEU A 224 28.53 18.19 1.82
CA LEU A 224 29.30 17.08 2.38
C LEU A 224 30.02 17.55 3.66
N ALA A 225 30.32 16.62 4.56
CA ALA A 225 30.99 16.92 5.82
C ALA A 225 32.37 17.61 5.61
N SER A 226 33.03 17.33 4.49
CA SER A 226 34.31 17.95 4.10
C SER A 226 34.17 19.33 3.48
N ASP A 227 32.96 19.72 3.06
CA ASP A 227 32.74 20.88 2.20
C ASP A 227 32.33 22.11 3.03
N THR A 228 32.78 23.27 2.60
CA THR A 228 32.43 24.56 3.24
C THR A 228 31.16 25.17 2.66
N SER A 229 30.69 24.69 1.50
CA SER A 229 29.50 25.21 0.80
C SER A 229 28.59 24.08 0.34
N ALA A 230 27.30 24.39 0.26
CA ALA A 230 26.32 23.46 -0.28
C ALA A 230 26.27 23.54 -1.81
N GLN A 231 26.16 22.39 -2.48
CA GLN A 231 25.85 22.28 -3.90
C GLN A 231 24.34 22.08 -4.12
N ALA A 232 23.80 22.69 -5.17
CA ALA A 232 22.40 22.51 -5.53
C ALA A 232 22.17 21.12 -6.14
N VAL A 233 21.24 20.36 -5.57
CA VAL A 233 20.78 19.05 -6.07
C VAL A 233 19.49 19.21 -6.88
N VAL A 234 18.56 20.01 -6.39
CA VAL A 234 17.39 20.51 -7.12
C VAL A 234 17.46 22.03 -7.07
N GLN A 235 17.57 22.65 -8.23
CA GLN A 235 17.68 24.12 -8.35
C GLN A 235 16.32 24.81 -8.28
N ASP A 236 15.28 24.22 -8.88
CA ASP A 236 13.91 24.71 -8.87
C ASP A 236 12.92 23.59 -9.16
N ALA A 237 11.74 23.66 -8.57
CA ALA A 237 10.60 22.81 -8.87
C ALA A 237 9.34 23.66 -8.93
N ARG A 238 8.41 23.30 -9.83
CA ARG A 238 7.16 24.02 -10.06
C ARG A 238 6.00 23.05 -10.10
N TYR A 239 4.89 23.48 -9.57
CA TYR A 239 3.69 22.70 -9.44
C TYR A 239 2.50 23.43 -10.08
N ASN A 240 1.51 22.70 -10.53
CA ASN A 240 0.24 23.26 -10.98
C ASN A 240 -0.71 23.51 -9.78
N ALA A 241 -1.87 24.13 -10.03
CA ALA A 241 -2.88 24.41 -9.01
C ALA A 241 -3.45 23.13 -8.33
N ALA A 242 -3.27 21.97 -8.95
CA ALA A 242 -3.63 20.67 -8.36
C ALA A 242 -2.50 20.06 -7.54
N GLY A 243 -1.38 20.76 -7.31
CA GLY A 243 -0.23 20.26 -6.55
C GLY A 243 0.61 19.21 -7.30
N GLN A 244 0.40 19.03 -8.61
CA GLN A 244 1.18 18.10 -9.42
C GLN A 244 2.46 18.77 -9.91
N LEU A 245 3.61 18.08 -9.79
CA LEU A 245 4.89 18.55 -10.28
C LEU A 245 4.86 18.67 -11.81
N ILE A 246 5.07 19.88 -12.34
CA ILE A 246 5.06 20.16 -13.79
C ILE A 246 6.45 20.44 -14.37
N GLU A 247 7.38 20.91 -13.56
CA GLU A 247 8.76 21.15 -13.98
C GLU A 247 9.72 20.99 -12.79
N ARG A 248 10.88 20.38 -13.05
CA ARG A 248 11.99 20.30 -12.10
C ARG A 248 13.30 20.56 -12.83
N LEU A 249 14.15 21.41 -12.27
CA LEU A 249 15.51 21.65 -12.73
C LEU A 249 16.49 21.00 -11.76
N GLY A 250 17.19 19.97 -12.21
CA GLY A 250 18.24 19.29 -11.43
C GLY A 250 19.52 20.13 -11.30
N GLY A 251 20.36 19.79 -10.32
CA GLY A 251 21.69 20.37 -10.15
C GLY A 251 22.63 20.12 -11.34
N ASN A 252 22.37 19.07 -12.12
CA ASN A 252 23.05 18.72 -13.37
C ASN A 252 22.48 19.45 -14.60
N ASN A 253 21.65 20.47 -14.41
CA ASN A 253 20.99 21.27 -15.44
C ASN A 253 20.01 20.49 -16.35
N VAL A 254 19.63 19.28 -15.97
CA VAL A 254 18.55 18.55 -16.65
C VAL A 254 17.22 19.14 -16.19
N ARG A 255 16.41 19.53 -17.16
CA ARG A 255 15.05 20.03 -16.95
C ARG A 255 14.06 18.92 -17.27
N SER A 256 13.35 18.41 -16.26
CA SER A 256 12.26 17.45 -16.41
C SER A 256 10.92 18.17 -16.43
N ARG A 257 10.01 17.78 -17.31
CA ARG A 257 8.66 18.35 -17.47
C ARG A 257 7.62 17.26 -17.49
N TRP A 258 6.56 17.46 -16.76
CA TRP A 258 5.36 16.61 -16.71
C TRP A 258 4.19 17.39 -17.26
N GLN A 259 3.54 16.87 -18.28
CA GLN A 259 2.32 17.45 -18.83
C GLN A 259 1.16 16.56 -18.45
N TYR A 260 0.14 17.17 -17.90
CA TYR A 260 -1.08 16.46 -17.49
C TYR A 260 -2.24 16.87 -18.37
N ASP A 261 -3.11 15.92 -18.70
CA ASP A 261 -4.38 16.17 -19.38
C ASP A 261 -5.28 17.03 -18.47
N PRO A 262 -5.67 18.23 -18.87
CA PRO A 262 -6.47 19.11 -18.02
C PRO A 262 -7.88 18.58 -17.76
N ALA A 263 -8.41 17.65 -18.59
CA ALA A 263 -9.74 17.10 -18.43
C ALA A 263 -9.83 16.04 -17.32
N ASN A 264 -8.74 15.30 -17.08
CA ASN A 264 -8.75 14.17 -16.14
C ASN A 264 -7.55 14.12 -15.18
N GLY A 265 -6.57 15.04 -15.32
CA GLY A 265 -5.39 15.13 -14.48
C GLY A 265 -4.36 14.02 -14.67
N ARG A 266 -4.49 13.17 -15.70
CA ARG A 266 -3.54 12.08 -15.99
C ARG A 266 -2.29 12.59 -16.67
N LEU A 267 -1.16 11.93 -16.44
CA LEU A 267 0.12 12.25 -17.07
C LEU A 267 0.07 11.94 -18.57
N ALA A 268 0.04 12.95 -19.40
CA ALA A 268 0.02 12.81 -20.86
C ALA A 268 1.43 12.68 -21.46
N SER A 269 2.41 13.38 -20.87
CA SER A 269 3.79 13.37 -21.36
C SER A 269 4.80 13.63 -20.24
N LEU A 270 5.94 12.97 -20.32
CA LEU A 270 7.11 13.16 -19.46
C LEU A 270 8.34 13.38 -20.31
N GLN A 271 9.03 14.51 -20.15
CA GLN A 271 10.22 14.85 -20.92
C GLN A 271 11.35 15.31 -20.01
N ALA A 272 12.58 14.90 -20.30
CA ALA A 272 13.79 15.41 -19.64
C ALA A 272 14.88 15.73 -20.67
N ALA A 273 15.49 16.91 -20.56
CA ALA A 273 16.53 17.40 -21.46
C ALA A 273 17.46 18.42 -20.79
N VAL A 274 18.68 18.54 -21.29
CA VAL A 274 19.55 19.71 -21.06
C VAL A 274 19.18 20.78 -22.08
N ALA A 275 19.19 22.03 -21.68
CA ALA A 275 18.83 23.14 -22.57
C ALA A 275 19.69 23.15 -23.86
N GLY A 276 19.03 23.17 -25.00
CA GLY A 276 19.68 23.15 -26.33
C GLY A 276 20.22 21.81 -26.76
N GLN A 277 19.94 20.71 -26.02
CA GLN A 277 20.35 19.34 -26.39
C GLN A 277 19.13 18.47 -26.68
N PRO A 278 19.29 17.36 -27.41
CA PRO A 278 18.23 16.36 -27.58
C PRO A 278 17.71 15.85 -26.24
N SER A 279 16.46 15.43 -26.23
CA SER A 279 15.84 14.85 -25.03
C SER A 279 16.54 13.55 -24.62
N LEU A 280 16.84 13.44 -23.32
CA LEU A 280 17.37 12.22 -22.70
C LEU A 280 16.26 11.20 -22.47
N GLN A 281 15.04 11.70 -22.20
CA GLN A 281 13.82 10.94 -22.00
C GLN A 281 12.64 11.71 -22.57
N HIS A 282 11.73 11.05 -23.28
CA HIS A 282 10.50 11.65 -23.74
C HIS A 282 9.43 10.57 -23.97
N PHE A 283 8.50 10.43 -23.03
CA PHE A 283 7.40 9.49 -23.11
C PHE A 283 6.07 10.20 -23.33
N ALA A 284 5.23 9.63 -24.21
CA ALA A 284 3.83 9.96 -24.34
C ALA A 284 2.99 8.77 -23.89
N TYR A 285 1.86 9.04 -23.21
CA TYR A 285 0.99 8.04 -22.59
C TYR A 285 -0.40 8.09 -23.21
N VAL A 286 -0.93 6.92 -23.57
CA VAL A 286 -2.30 6.75 -24.03
C VAL A 286 -3.05 5.91 -23.02
N TYR A 287 -4.24 6.36 -22.61
CA TYR A 287 -5.06 5.71 -21.58
C TYR A 287 -6.41 5.28 -22.13
N ASP A 288 -6.98 4.27 -21.51
CA ASP A 288 -8.41 3.99 -21.63
C ASP A 288 -9.26 4.99 -20.79
N PRO A 289 -10.58 4.99 -20.91
CA PRO A 289 -11.44 5.90 -20.15
C PRO A 289 -11.31 5.78 -18.62
N VAL A 290 -10.96 4.58 -18.08
CA VAL A 290 -10.82 4.36 -16.64
C VAL A 290 -9.41 4.62 -16.10
N GLY A 291 -8.42 4.83 -16.99
CA GLY A 291 -7.06 5.21 -16.61
C GLY A 291 -6.02 4.10 -16.69
N ASN A 292 -6.33 2.97 -17.32
CA ASN A 292 -5.28 2.00 -17.63
C ASN A 292 -4.42 2.52 -18.78
N VAL A 293 -3.11 2.32 -18.69
CA VAL A 293 -2.16 2.69 -19.75
C VAL A 293 -2.30 1.70 -20.90
N LEU A 294 -2.73 2.16 -22.07
CA LEU A 294 -2.84 1.35 -23.29
C LEU A 294 -1.56 1.34 -24.09
N ARG A 295 -0.83 2.47 -24.11
CA ARG A 295 0.43 2.61 -24.83
C ARG A 295 1.35 3.59 -24.15
N ILE A 296 2.65 3.31 -24.23
CA ILE A 296 3.74 4.22 -23.92
C ILE A 296 4.62 4.35 -25.16
N GLU A 297 4.81 5.57 -25.66
CA GLU A 297 5.65 5.88 -26.78
C GLU A 297 6.95 6.52 -26.31
N ASP A 298 8.09 5.90 -26.56
CA ASP A 298 9.40 6.49 -26.32
C ASP A 298 9.85 7.27 -27.57
N GLN A 299 9.64 8.58 -27.54
CA GLN A 299 10.00 9.50 -28.64
C GLN A 299 11.51 9.76 -28.72
N THR A 300 12.31 9.27 -27.79
CA THR A 300 13.79 9.34 -27.86
C THR A 300 14.38 8.10 -28.54
N PHE A 301 13.59 7.03 -28.65
CA PHE A 301 14.03 5.78 -29.26
C PHE A 301 14.19 5.95 -30.78
N GLN A 302 15.35 5.60 -31.31
CA GLN A 302 15.56 5.59 -32.74
C GLN A 302 15.16 4.22 -33.28
N PRO A 303 14.20 4.13 -34.21
CA PRO A 303 13.77 2.85 -34.79
C PRO A 303 14.96 2.09 -35.39
N VAL A 304 15.04 0.82 -35.08
CA VAL A 304 16.13 -0.07 -35.55
C VAL A 304 15.53 -1.27 -36.28
N TYR A 305 16.12 -1.62 -37.43
CA TYR A 305 15.83 -2.88 -38.11
C TYR A 305 16.80 -3.94 -37.65
N PHE A 306 16.30 -5.00 -37.01
CA PHE A 306 17.12 -6.13 -36.58
C PHE A 306 16.34 -7.43 -36.75
N ALA A 307 16.99 -8.48 -37.28
CA ALA A 307 16.41 -9.82 -37.48
C ALA A 307 15.04 -9.79 -38.18
N ASN A 308 14.91 -9.02 -39.25
CA ASN A 308 13.67 -8.78 -40.02
C ASN A 308 12.52 -8.14 -39.22
N GLN A 309 12.79 -7.53 -38.10
CA GLN A 309 11.83 -6.80 -37.26
C GLN A 309 12.15 -5.31 -37.20
N LEU A 310 11.11 -4.48 -37.29
CA LEU A 310 11.21 -3.08 -36.92
C LEU A 310 11.00 -2.98 -35.40
N ILE A 311 11.95 -2.42 -34.70
CA ILE A 311 11.87 -2.08 -33.29
C ILE A 311 11.69 -0.58 -33.20
N ASP A 312 10.53 -0.12 -32.73
CA ASP A 312 10.09 1.29 -32.81
C ASP A 312 9.94 1.97 -31.44
N GLY A 313 10.27 1.28 -30.33
CA GLY A 313 10.20 1.83 -29.00
C GLY A 313 8.81 1.89 -28.38
N HIS A 314 7.76 1.46 -29.08
CA HIS A 314 6.40 1.41 -28.55
C HIS A 314 6.24 0.24 -27.57
N ARG A 315 5.39 0.46 -26.54
CA ARG A 315 4.94 -0.56 -25.61
C ARG A 315 3.42 -0.51 -25.51
N ASP A 316 2.75 -1.62 -25.85
CA ASP A 316 1.30 -1.72 -25.84
C ASP A 316 0.83 -2.66 -24.74
N PHE A 317 -0.36 -2.37 -24.18
CA PHE A 317 -0.93 -3.09 -23.04
C PHE A 317 -2.43 -3.33 -23.26
N ASP A 318 -2.87 -4.58 -23.06
CA ASP A 318 -4.27 -4.96 -23.10
C ASP A 318 -4.72 -5.51 -21.75
N TYR A 319 -5.99 -5.30 -21.42
CA TYR A 319 -6.57 -5.67 -20.14
C TYR A 319 -7.86 -6.46 -20.34
N ASP A 320 -8.20 -7.29 -19.35
CA ASP A 320 -9.52 -7.92 -19.26
C ASP A 320 -10.58 -6.95 -18.70
N SER A 321 -11.84 -7.43 -18.60
CA SER A 321 -12.94 -6.61 -18.09
C SER A 321 -12.83 -6.26 -16.60
N LEU A 322 -11.93 -6.90 -15.86
CA LEU A 322 -11.58 -6.59 -14.46
C LEU A 322 -10.33 -5.70 -14.36
N TYR A 323 -9.85 -5.21 -15.51
CA TYR A 323 -8.66 -4.35 -15.63
C TYR A 323 -7.34 -5.02 -15.25
N ARG A 324 -7.25 -6.37 -15.25
CA ARG A 324 -5.99 -7.11 -15.09
C ARG A 324 -5.26 -7.13 -16.43
N LEU A 325 -3.91 -6.99 -16.39
CA LEU A 325 -3.07 -7.00 -17.59
C LEU A 325 -3.07 -8.39 -18.25
N THR A 326 -3.57 -8.50 -19.47
CA THR A 326 -3.62 -9.77 -20.23
C THR A 326 -2.57 -9.87 -21.31
N ARG A 327 -2.12 -8.73 -21.87
CA ARG A 327 -1.08 -8.70 -22.89
C ARG A 327 -0.19 -7.47 -22.71
N ALA A 328 1.09 -7.64 -22.97
CA ALA A 328 2.05 -6.54 -23.08
C ALA A 328 3.01 -6.80 -24.24
N SER A 329 3.38 -5.76 -24.99
CA SER A 329 4.41 -5.80 -26.02
C SER A 329 5.49 -4.76 -25.78
N GLY A 330 6.65 -4.96 -26.38
CA GLY A 330 7.80 -4.08 -26.30
C GLY A 330 9.03 -4.75 -26.89
N HIS A 331 10.20 -4.29 -26.47
CA HIS A 331 11.47 -4.87 -26.90
C HIS A 331 12.36 -5.24 -25.70
N ASP A 332 13.20 -6.23 -25.87
CA ASP A 332 14.15 -6.68 -24.88
C ASP A 332 15.48 -7.14 -25.51
N ALA A 333 16.50 -7.32 -24.69
CA ALA A 333 17.79 -7.86 -25.10
C ALA A 333 18.34 -8.91 -24.12
N LEU A 334 17.54 -9.33 -23.14
CA LEU A 334 17.97 -10.31 -22.15
C LEU A 334 17.50 -11.71 -22.49
N PRO A 335 18.32 -12.75 -22.16
CA PRO A 335 17.77 -14.07 -21.97
C PRO A 335 16.71 -14.00 -20.86
N SER A 336 15.76 -14.94 -20.85
CA SER A 336 14.65 -14.97 -19.89
C SER A 336 15.09 -14.59 -18.46
N PRO A 337 14.49 -13.57 -17.84
CA PRO A 337 14.76 -13.16 -16.46
C PRO A 337 14.10 -14.12 -15.47
N ASP A 338 14.34 -15.37 -15.59
CA ASP A 338 13.55 -16.45 -15.02
C ASP A 338 14.19 -17.11 -13.80
N ALA A 339 15.37 -16.67 -13.46
CA ALA A 339 16.11 -17.14 -12.30
C ALA A 339 16.18 -16.07 -11.22
N PRO A 340 16.19 -16.45 -9.96
CA PRO A 340 16.55 -15.55 -8.87
C PRO A 340 17.95 -14.94 -9.13
N GLY A 341 18.16 -13.72 -8.61
CA GLY A 341 19.42 -13.01 -8.72
C GLY A 341 19.30 -11.69 -9.48
N ARG A 342 20.34 -10.87 -9.38
CA ARG A 342 20.42 -9.59 -10.10
C ARG A 342 20.55 -9.81 -11.60
N PRO A 343 19.91 -8.95 -12.42
CA PRO A 343 20.08 -8.98 -13.86
C PRO A 343 21.54 -8.73 -14.24
N GLN A 344 21.95 -9.30 -15.36
CA GLN A 344 23.25 -9.05 -15.97
C GLN A 344 23.11 -7.98 -17.05
N PRO A 345 24.18 -7.24 -17.39
CA PRO A 345 24.18 -6.31 -18.51
C PRO A 345 23.73 -6.96 -19.81
N SER A 346 22.93 -6.25 -20.58
CA SER A 346 22.39 -6.73 -21.86
C SER A 346 23.37 -6.53 -23.02
N ASP A 347 23.28 -7.40 -24.03
CA ASP A 347 23.90 -7.17 -25.32
C ASP A 347 22.98 -6.27 -26.18
N PRO A 348 23.36 -5.01 -26.46
CA PRO A 348 22.57 -4.12 -27.28
C PRO A 348 22.39 -4.60 -28.73
N ALA A 349 23.26 -5.49 -29.22
CA ALA A 349 23.14 -6.11 -30.54
C ALA A 349 22.06 -7.20 -30.59
N ASN A 350 21.49 -7.63 -29.47
CA ASN A 350 20.45 -8.67 -29.41
C ASN A 350 19.07 -8.09 -29.10
N LEU A 351 18.79 -6.88 -29.51
CA LEU A 351 17.49 -6.24 -29.30
C LEU A 351 16.41 -6.87 -30.17
N ARG A 352 15.26 -7.28 -29.59
CA ARG A 352 14.14 -7.94 -30.28
C ARG A 352 12.80 -7.52 -29.70
N ASN A 353 11.78 -7.55 -30.53
CA ASN A 353 10.40 -7.39 -30.07
C ASN A 353 9.96 -8.63 -29.29
N TYR A 354 9.17 -8.39 -28.24
CA TYR A 354 8.48 -9.44 -27.49
C TYR A 354 7.00 -9.15 -27.38
N THR A 355 6.23 -10.23 -27.12
CA THR A 355 4.85 -10.14 -26.64
C THR A 355 4.68 -11.09 -25.45
N GLN A 356 4.13 -10.58 -24.35
CA GLN A 356 3.77 -11.36 -23.16
C GLN A 356 2.25 -11.50 -23.06
N HIS A 357 1.78 -12.72 -22.76
CA HIS A 357 0.38 -13.03 -22.45
C HIS A 357 0.29 -13.57 -21.03
N TYR A 358 -0.71 -13.11 -20.29
CA TYR A 358 -0.93 -13.42 -18.89
C TYR A 358 -2.31 -14.04 -18.70
N ASP A 359 -2.36 -15.26 -18.16
CA ASP A 359 -3.59 -15.98 -17.86
C ASP A 359 -3.77 -16.07 -16.34
N TYR A 360 -4.98 -15.80 -15.85
CA TYR A 360 -5.31 -15.78 -14.42
C TYR A 360 -6.44 -16.76 -14.11
N ASP A 361 -6.40 -17.34 -12.90
CA ASP A 361 -7.55 -18.09 -12.35
C ASP A 361 -8.65 -17.13 -11.86
N SER A 362 -9.79 -17.70 -11.44
CA SER A 362 -10.93 -16.93 -10.90
C SER A 362 -10.66 -16.28 -9.54
N GLY A 363 -9.60 -16.68 -8.81
CA GLY A 363 -9.11 -16.03 -7.59
C GLY A 363 -8.07 -14.93 -7.87
N GLY A 364 -7.75 -14.66 -9.15
CA GLY A 364 -6.79 -13.64 -9.55
C GLY A 364 -5.33 -14.07 -9.43
N ASN A 365 -5.03 -15.36 -9.30
CA ASN A 365 -3.65 -15.83 -9.35
C ASN A 365 -3.18 -15.92 -10.80
N LEU A 366 -1.97 -15.43 -11.09
CA LEU A 366 -1.32 -15.65 -12.38
C LEU A 366 -0.96 -17.13 -12.51
N ILE A 367 -1.62 -17.84 -13.44
CA ILE A 367 -1.42 -19.27 -13.67
C ILE A 367 -0.51 -19.57 -14.86
N LYS A 368 -0.38 -18.63 -15.82
CA LYS A 368 0.49 -18.81 -16.97
C LYS A 368 0.97 -17.46 -17.51
N LEU A 369 2.25 -17.45 -17.87
CA LEU A 369 2.89 -16.42 -18.67
C LEU A 369 3.45 -17.05 -19.93
N ALA A 370 3.05 -16.56 -21.10
CA ALA A 370 3.68 -16.89 -22.36
C ALA A 370 4.45 -15.67 -22.87
N HIS A 371 5.78 -15.80 -23.00
CA HIS A 371 6.66 -14.78 -23.57
C HIS A 371 7.03 -15.20 -24.99
N GLY A 372 6.38 -14.55 -25.97
CA GLY A 372 6.65 -14.74 -27.38
C GLY A 372 7.78 -13.83 -27.85
N ARG A 373 8.79 -14.41 -28.46
CA ARG A 373 9.95 -13.76 -29.06
C ARG A 373 10.44 -14.63 -30.20
N GLU A 374 11.03 -14.07 -31.25
CA GLU A 374 11.53 -14.82 -32.39
C GLU A 374 12.51 -15.94 -31.98
N VAL A 375 13.41 -15.63 -31.07
CA VAL A 375 14.38 -16.59 -30.49
C VAL A 375 14.37 -16.42 -28.98
N GLY A 376 14.24 -17.53 -28.25
CA GLY A 376 14.25 -17.51 -26.78
C GLY A 376 12.92 -17.24 -26.13
N GLY A 377 11.81 -17.41 -26.86
CA GLY A 377 10.46 -17.42 -26.29
C GLY A 377 10.27 -18.54 -25.26
N TYR A 378 9.43 -18.33 -24.25
CA TYR A 378 9.18 -19.30 -23.18
C TYR A 378 7.77 -19.22 -22.64
N THR A 379 7.34 -20.30 -22.02
CA THR A 379 6.07 -20.34 -21.27
C THR A 379 6.36 -20.75 -19.83
N ARG A 380 5.70 -20.06 -18.89
CA ARG A 380 5.74 -20.34 -17.46
C ARG A 380 4.37 -20.68 -16.97
N GLN A 381 4.26 -21.78 -16.25
CA GLN A 381 3.04 -22.20 -15.60
C GLN A 381 3.22 -22.18 -14.08
N MET A 382 2.16 -21.86 -13.38
CA MET A 382 2.08 -21.88 -11.93
C MET A 382 0.95 -22.86 -11.52
N LEU A 383 1.24 -23.74 -10.58
CA LEU A 383 0.21 -24.50 -9.91
C LEU A 383 -0.19 -23.75 -8.64
N VAL A 384 -1.46 -23.44 -8.52
CA VAL A 384 -2.06 -22.80 -7.34
C VAL A 384 -2.63 -23.91 -6.45
N ASP A 385 -2.41 -23.79 -5.16
CA ASP A 385 -2.99 -24.69 -4.16
C ASP A 385 -4.52 -24.62 -4.22
N PRO A 386 -5.23 -25.75 -4.34
CA PRO A 386 -6.70 -25.75 -4.38
C PRO A 386 -7.35 -25.10 -3.15
N GLY A 387 -6.70 -25.16 -1.98
CA GLY A 387 -7.22 -24.64 -0.72
C GLY A 387 -6.78 -23.22 -0.37
N SER A 388 -5.84 -22.61 -1.11
CA SER A 388 -5.29 -21.30 -0.80
C SER A 388 -4.85 -20.55 -2.06
N ASN A 389 -4.25 -19.35 -1.92
CA ASN A 389 -3.61 -18.62 -3.01
C ASN A 389 -2.11 -18.88 -3.12
N ARG A 390 -1.57 -19.86 -2.37
CA ARG A 390 -0.18 -20.29 -2.49
C ARG A 390 0.05 -20.87 -3.87
N ALA A 391 1.12 -20.49 -4.54
CA ALA A 391 1.42 -20.96 -5.89
C ALA A 391 2.91 -21.21 -6.08
N LEU A 392 3.23 -22.21 -6.89
CA LEU A 392 4.58 -22.60 -7.23
C LEU A 392 4.70 -22.78 -8.73
N ARG A 393 5.89 -22.54 -9.27
CA ARG A 393 6.19 -22.90 -10.68
C ARG A 393 6.00 -24.38 -10.88
N TRP A 394 5.34 -24.72 -11.96
CA TRP A 394 5.03 -26.09 -12.32
C TRP A 394 4.98 -26.22 -13.85
N GLN A 395 5.31 -27.37 -14.36
CA GLN A 395 5.18 -27.70 -15.78
C GLN A 395 4.31 -28.93 -15.92
N THR A 396 3.56 -29.01 -16.99
CA THR A 396 2.72 -30.18 -17.27
C THR A 396 3.60 -31.44 -17.36
N GLY A 397 3.31 -32.42 -16.49
CA GLY A 397 4.08 -33.64 -16.33
C GLY A 397 4.94 -33.68 -15.07
N ASP A 398 5.16 -32.53 -14.39
CA ASP A 398 5.79 -32.54 -13.09
C ASP A 398 4.86 -33.13 -12.04
N PRO A 399 5.38 -33.76 -10.97
CA PRO A 399 4.56 -34.14 -9.83
C PRO A 399 3.97 -32.90 -9.15
N ALA A 400 2.75 -33.00 -8.63
CA ALA A 400 2.14 -31.93 -7.88
C ALA A 400 3.02 -31.55 -6.67
N PRO A 401 3.35 -30.25 -6.48
CA PRO A 401 4.20 -29.84 -5.38
C PRO A 401 3.50 -30.00 -4.04
N ASP A 402 4.26 -30.37 -3.03
CA ASP A 402 3.82 -30.32 -1.63
C ASP A 402 3.99 -28.89 -1.09
N PHE A 403 2.90 -28.10 -1.07
CA PHE A 403 2.91 -26.71 -0.63
C PHE A 403 3.41 -26.52 0.80
N SER A 404 3.20 -27.50 1.69
CA SER A 404 3.63 -27.45 3.08
C SER A 404 5.16 -27.43 3.24
N ARG A 405 5.90 -27.95 2.26
CA ARG A 405 7.38 -27.89 2.22
C ARG A 405 7.91 -26.54 1.78
N PHE A 406 7.11 -25.80 1.00
CA PHE A 406 7.54 -24.53 0.41
C PHE A 406 7.04 -23.32 1.17
N PHE A 407 5.98 -23.47 1.96
CA PHE A 407 5.41 -22.40 2.76
C PHE A 407 5.34 -22.80 4.24
N ASP A 408 5.47 -21.84 5.13
CA ASP A 408 5.16 -22.02 6.53
C ASP A 408 3.65 -21.87 6.78
N SER A 409 3.22 -22.02 8.04
CA SER A 409 1.81 -21.89 8.40
C SER A 409 1.25 -20.47 8.25
N HIS A 410 2.11 -19.44 8.25
CA HIS A 410 1.73 -18.06 7.98
C HIS A 410 1.77 -17.70 6.48
N GLY A 411 2.08 -18.66 5.61
CA GLY A 411 2.14 -18.46 4.17
C GLY A 411 3.42 -17.80 3.68
N ASN A 412 4.44 -17.72 4.51
CA ASN A 412 5.74 -17.25 4.09
C ASN A 412 6.45 -18.33 3.29
N GLN A 413 6.97 -18.00 2.11
CA GLN A 413 7.68 -18.94 1.26
C GLN A 413 9.04 -19.28 1.88
N ARG A 414 9.30 -20.58 2.13
CA ARG A 414 10.55 -21.08 2.73
C ARG A 414 11.65 -21.33 1.72
N LYS A 415 11.27 -21.52 0.47
CA LYS A 415 12.21 -21.82 -0.60
C LYS A 415 11.68 -21.32 -1.93
N LEU A 416 12.48 -20.56 -2.63
CA LEU A 416 12.23 -20.25 -4.03
C LEU A 416 12.53 -21.52 -4.86
N GLN A 417 11.57 -21.92 -5.66
CA GLN A 417 11.71 -23.13 -6.49
C GLN A 417 12.90 -22.99 -7.43
N HIS A 418 13.77 -23.96 -7.45
CA HIS A 418 15.08 -23.93 -8.14
C HIS A 418 15.99 -22.78 -7.71
N GLY A 419 15.87 -22.32 -6.45
CA GLY A 419 16.60 -21.16 -5.96
C GLY A 419 16.81 -21.16 -4.46
N PRO A 420 17.07 -19.97 -3.92
CA PRO A 420 17.41 -19.71 -2.54
C PRO A 420 16.41 -20.26 -1.52
N GLN A 421 16.92 -20.61 -0.33
CA GLN A 421 16.10 -20.85 0.85
C GLN A 421 15.85 -19.54 1.57
N LEU A 422 14.64 -19.37 2.10
CA LEU A 422 14.18 -18.20 2.81
C LEU A 422 13.91 -18.58 4.28
N GLN A 423 14.42 -17.80 5.22
CA GLN A 423 14.15 -17.94 6.64
C GLN A 423 13.46 -16.69 7.15
N TRP A 424 12.45 -16.88 7.98
CA TRP A 424 11.60 -15.83 8.51
C TRP A 424 11.71 -15.77 10.02
N ASN A 425 11.82 -14.55 10.57
CA ASN A 425 11.82 -14.34 12.01
C ASN A 425 10.41 -14.52 12.62
N ALA A 426 10.29 -14.32 13.92
CA ALA A 426 9.03 -14.43 14.64
C ALA A 426 7.97 -13.42 14.16
N GLN A 427 8.39 -12.26 13.68
CA GLN A 427 7.54 -11.17 13.22
C GLN A 427 7.12 -11.26 11.75
N ASP A 428 7.33 -12.43 11.08
CA ASP A 428 7.08 -12.64 9.64
C ASP A 428 7.95 -11.77 8.73
N GLN A 429 9.13 -11.30 9.21
CA GLN A 429 10.09 -10.58 8.39
C GLN A 429 11.14 -11.53 7.83
N LEU A 430 11.54 -11.34 6.59
CA LEU A 430 12.58 -12.15 5.94
C LEU A 430 13.93 -11.91 6.63
N GLN A 431 14.41 -12.92 7.37
CA GLN A 431 15.63 -12.82 8.15
C GLN A 431 16.88 -13.20 7.36
N GLN A 432 16.77 -14.24 6.50
CA GLN A 432 17.92 -14.74 5.73
C GLN A 432 17.48 -15.32 4.40
N VAL A 433 18.34 -15.13 3.39
CA VAL A 433 18.28 -15.80 2.09
C VAL A 433 19.58 -16.58 1.90
N THR A 434 19.50 -17.90 1.76
CA THR A 434 20.66 -18.74 1.38
C THR A 434 20.83 -18.68 -0.13
N LEU A 435 21.87 -17.99 -0.60
CA LEU A 435 22.13 -17.75 -2.02
C LEU A 435 22.74 -18.98 -2.72
N LEU A 436 23.74 -19.60 -2.07
CA LEU A 436 24.42 -20.79 -2.56
C LEU A 436 24.71 -21.74 -1.41
N LYS A 437 24.38 -23.01 -1.59
CA LYS A 437 24.75 -24.08 -0.66
C LYS A 437 26.09 -24.69 -1.05
N HIS A 438 26.93 -24.88 -0.06
CA HIS A 438 28.21 -25.56 -0.22
C HIS A 438 28.16 -26.98 0.33
N ASP A 439 28.39 -27.97 -0.51
CA ASP A 439 28.39 -29.41 -0.13
C ASP A 439 29.75 -29.86 0.45
N ASN A 440 30.75 -28.98 0.48
CA ASN A 440 32.15 -29.29 0.89
C ASN A 440 32.50 -28.89 2.32
N GLY A 441 31.50 -28.60 3.18
CA GLY A 441 31.69 -28.20 4.56
C GLY A 441 32.00 -26.70 4.78
N LEU A 442 32.02 -25.90 3.73
CA LEU A 442 32.05 -24.44 3.86
C LEU A 442 30.68 -23.93 4.28
N PRO A 443 30.61 -22.79 5.00
CA PRO A 443 29.34 -22.11 5.25
C PRO A 443 28.65 -21.73 3.95
N ASP A 444 27.32 -21.75 3.97
CA ASP A 444 26.51 -21.33 2.80
C ASP A 444 26.67 -19.83 2.54
N ASP A 445 26.68 -19.43 1.26
CA ASP A 445 26.58 -18.02 0.88
C ASP A 445 25.18 -17.52 1.20
N ARG A 446 25.09 -16.37 1.84
CA ARG A 446 23.81 -15.88 2.39
C ARG A 446 23.70 -14.35 2.38
N GLU A 447 22.47 -13.88 2.46
CA GLU A 447 22.13 -12.50 2.74
C GLU A 447 21.25 -12.48 4.01
N VAL A 448 21.62 -11.68 5.00
CA VAL A 448 20.97 -11.59 6.32
C VAL A 448 20.45 -10.17 6.51
N TYR A 449 19.26 -10.05 7.11
CA TYR A 449 18.57 -8.79 7.31
C TYR A 449 18.21 -8.57 8.77
N LEU A 450 18.33 -7.33 9.25
CA LEU A 450 17.87 -6.88 10.56
C LEU A 450 16.86 -5.75 10.39
N TYR A 451 15.88 -5.77 11.28
CA TYR A 451 14.76 -4.83 11.26
C TYR A 451 14.62 -4.11 12.59
N SER A 452 14.07 -2.92 12.55
CA SER A 452 13.67 -2.12 13.70
C SER A 452 12.36 -1.44 13.38
N GLN A 453 11.36 -1.55 14.25
CA GLN A 453 10.01 -0.99 14.03
C GLN A 453 9.38 -1.37 12.67
N GLY A 454 9.64 -2.59 12.20
CA GLY A 454 9.13 -3.07 10.91
C GLY A 454 10.00 -2.71 9.69
N GLU A 455 10.96 -1.79 9.82
CA GLU A 455 11.81 -1.34 8.73
C GLU A 455 13.18 -2.03 8.74
N ARG A 456 13.71 -2.36 7.56
CA ARG A 456 15.04 -2.93 7.42
C ARG A 456 16.12 -1.89 7.72
N VAL A 457 16.92 -2.12 8.77
CA VAL A 457 17.99 -1.21 9.20
C VAL A 457 19.39 -1.73 8.88
N SER A 458 19.53 -3.02 8.59
CA SER A 458 20.80 -3.59 8.13
C SER A 458 20.59 -4.77 7.20
N LYS A 459 21.50 -4.94 6.26
CA LYS A 459 21.68 -6.19 5.50
C LYS A 459 23.15 -6.52 5.37
N ARG A 460 23.46 -7.81 5.37
CA ARG A 460 24.80 -8.34 5.21
C ARG A 460 24.78 -9.52 4.26
N GLN A 461 25.46 -9.38 3.14
CA GLN A 461 25.77 -10.46 2.21
C GLN A 461 27.10 -11.09 2.62
N GLU A 462 27.18 -12.42 2.64
CA GLU A 462 28.40 -13.20 2.85
C GLU A 462 28.55 -14.22 1.75
N SER A 463 29.78 -14.36 1.25
CA SER A 463 30.17 -15.44 0.35
C SER A 463 31.49 -16.06 0.79
N HIS A 464 31.57 -17.37 0.68
CA HIS A 464 32.64 -18.15 1.29
C HIS A 464 33.46 -18.88 0.22
N THR A 465 34.78 -18.71 0.28
CA THR A 465 35.74 -19.47 -0.46
C THR A 465 36.55 -20.36 0.48
N ALA A 466 37.36 -21.24 -0.05
CA ALA A 466 38.21 -22.13 0.78
C ALA A 466 39.15 -21.37 1.75
N SER A 467 39.48 -20.11 1.46
CA SER A 467 40.48 -19.34 2.21
C SER A 467 39.96 -18.03 2.78
N THR A 468 38.83 -17.55 2.33
CA THR A 468 38.36 -16.18 2.65
C THR A 468 36.85 -16.10 2.66
N THR A 469 36.32 -15.31 3.62
CA THR A 469 34.94 -14.88 3.60
C THR A 469 34.87 -13.44 3.08
N HIS A 470 34.15 -13.25 1.98
CA HIS A 470 33.84 -11.94 1.44
C HIS A 470 32.51 -11.46 2.01
N PHE A 471 32.40 -10.18 2.35
CA PHE A 471 31.14 -9.60 2.78
C PHE A 471 30.90 -8.22 2.18
N LEU A 472 29.60 -7.90 2.03
CA LEU A 472 29.09 -6.55 1.83
C LEU A 472 28.02 -6.31 2.91
N GLN A 473 28.28 -5.35 3.80
CA GLN A 473 27.31 -4.90 4.80
C GLN A 473 26.77 -3.52 4.43
N VAL A 474 25.45 -3.34 4.58
CA VAL A 474 24.76 -2.06 4.40
C VAL A 474 24.00 -1.74 5.68
N ARG A 475 24.21 -0.56 6.25
CA ARG A 475 23.46 0.00 7.36
C ARG A 475 22.61 1.15 6.83
N TYR A 476 21.31 1.09 7.11
CA TYR A 476 20.33 2.09 6.68
C TYR A 476 20.07 3.06 7.84
N LEU A 477 20.35 4.32 7.60
CA LEU A 477 20.24 5.42 8.55
C LEU A 477 19.44 6.56 7.93
N PRO A 478 18.90 7.49 8.69
CA PRO A 478 18.21 8.64 8.14
C PRO A 478 19.07 9.41 7.13
N GLY A 479 18.71 9.32 5.85
CA GLY A 479 19.39 10.01 4.76
C GLY A 479 20.69 9.37 4.26
N LEU A 480 21.09 8.25 4.83
CA LEU A 480 22.41 7.67 4.59
C LEU A 480 22.36 6.13 4.58
N GLU A 481 22.99 5.52 3.58
CA GLU A 481 23.40 4.13 3.64
C GLU A 481 24.92 4.08 3.83
N ILE A 482 25.39 3.36 4.83
CA ILE A 482 26.82 3.07 5.00
C ILE A 482 27.05 1.66 4.48
N ARG A 483 27.86 1.55 3.43
CA ARG A 483 28.21 0.29 2.78
C ARG A 483 29.67 -0.03 3.02
N THR A 484 29.97 -1.17 3.65
CA THR A 484 31.32 -1.62 3.93
C THR A 484 31.57 -2.99 3.31
N ARG A 485 32.80 -3.20 2.83
CA ARG A 485 33.25 -4.47 2.26
C ARG A 485 34.49 -5.00 2.99
N ASP A 486 34.72 -6.29 2.90
CA ASP A 486 35.92 -6.97 3.45
C ASP A 486 37.24 -6.42 2.91
N ASN A 487 37.26 -5.87 1.69
CA ASN A 487 38.44 -5.21 1.13
C ASN A 487 38.78 -3.86 1.77
N GLY A 488 37.95 -3.38 2.71
CA GLY A 488 38.09 -2.09 3.39
C GLY A 488 37.49 -0.91 2.62
N GLU A 489 36.67 -1.14 1.62
CA GLU A 489 35.86 -0.10 1.00
C GLU A 489 34.80 0.37 1.99
N GLU A 490 34.67 1.68 2.17
CA GLU A 490 33.57 2.32 2.90
C GLU A 490 32.94 3.40 2.02
N LEU A 491 31.67 3.17 1.68
CA LEU A 491 30.87 4.06 0.83
C LEU A 491 29.67 4.58 1.60
N HIS A 492 29.54 5.88 1.64
CA HIS A 492 28.34 6.60 2.06
C HIS A 492 27.45 6.86 0.83
N VAL A 493 26.27 6.27 0.79
CA VAL A 493 25.25 6.58 -0.20
C VAL A 493 24.26 7.54 0.42
N ILE A 494 24.42 8.83 0.11
CA ILE A 494 23.56 9.89 0.64
C ILE A 494 22.34 9.97 -0.26
N THR A 495 21.15 9.71 0.29
CA THR A 495 19.90 9.76 -0.45
C THR A 495 19.23 11.11 -0.30
N LEU A 496 18.82 11.68 -1.42
CA LEU A 496 18.36 13.06 -1.54
C LEU A 496 16.98 13.09 -2.20
N PRO A 497 16.11 14.04 -1.83
CA PRO A 497 14.86 14.27 -2.54
C PRO A 497 15.08 14.52 -4.03
N GLY A 498 14.10 14.16 -4.85
CA GLY A 498 14.19 14.30 -6.30
C GLY A 498 14.87 13.14 -7.01
N HIS A 499 14.93 11.96 -6.34
CA HIS A 499 15.51 10.72 -6.89
C HIS A 499 17.00 10.87 -7.22
N VAL A 500 17.73 11.54 -6.33
CA VAL A 500 19.17 11.77 -6.44
C VAL A 500 19.90 11.03 -5.32
N ARG A 501 21.03 10.43 -5.64
CA ARG A 501 21.93 9.80 -4.68
C ARG A 501 23.33 10.37 -4.86
N CYS A 502 24.07 10.59 -3.76
CA CYS A 502 25.48 10.92 -3.82
C CYS A 502 26.30 9.73 -3.34
N LEU A 503 27.22 9.25 -4.18
CA LEU A 503 28.19 8.23 -3.81
C LEU A 503 29.45 8.90 -3.28
N HIS A 504 29.65 8.83 -1.96
CA HIS A 504 30.78 9.46 -1.27
C HIS A 504 31.62 8.38 -0.58
N TRP A 505 32.77 8.07 -1.12
CA TRP A 505 33.69 7.10 -0.53
C TRP A 505 34.50 7.73 0.59
N GLN A 506 34.41 7.18 1.77
CA GLN A 506 35.27 7.47 2.92
C GLN A 506 36.61 6.75 2.78
N ALA A 507 36.59 5.53 2.18
CA ALA A 507 37.79 4.73 1.99
C ALA A 507 37.71 3.91 0.69
N LYS A 508 38.84 3.78 0.02
CA LYS A 508 39.08 2.94 -1.17
C LYS A 508 38.05 3.13 -2.29
N PRO A 509 37.92 4.34 -2.87
CA PRO A 509 37.06 4.54 -4.03
C PRO A 509 37.53 3.66 -5.20
N PRO A 510 36.61 3.15 -6.06
CA PRO A 510 36.96 2.48 -7.28
C PRO A 510 37.65 3.44 -8.25
N ALA A 511 38.59 2.92 -9.06
CA ALA A 511 39.38 3.76 -9.98
C ALA A 511 38.54 4.44 -11.07
N ASP A 512 37.44 3.80 -11.47
CA ASP A 512 36.62 4.20 -12.63
C ASP A 512 35.44 5.11 -12.27
N ILE A 513 35.26 5.47 -11.00
CA ILE A 513 34.16 6.31 -10.53
C ILE A 513 34.72 7.48 -9.72
N ASP A 514 34.36 8.68 -10.10
CA ASP A 514 34.74 9.89 -9.35
C ASP A 514 34.13 9.81 -7.94
N ASN A 515 34.89 10.16 -6.90
CA ASN A 515 34.33 10.36 -5.57
C ASN A 515 33.34 11.52 -5.57
N ASN A 516 32.35 11.50 -4.70
CA ASN A 516 31.26 12.47 -4.61
C ASN A 516 30.36 12.48 -5.87
N GLN A 517 30.24 11.32 -6.55
CA GLN A 517 29.41 11.21 -7.74
C GLN A 517 27.93 11.38 -7.41
N LEU A 518 27.31 12.43 -7.91
CA LEU A 518 25.86 12.57 -7.90
C LEU A 518 25.24 11.71 -9.01
N ARG A 519 24.25 10.91 -8.65
CA ARG A 519 23.44 10.08 -9.57
C ARG A 519 22.00 10.59 -9.56
N TYR A 520 21.59 11.17 -10.67
CA TYR A 520 20.23 11.65 -10.91
C TYR A 520 19.44 10.58 -11.64
N SER A 521 18.33 10.12 -11.05
CA SER A 521 17.43 9.18 -11.71
C SER A 521 16.38 9.91 -12.53
N LEU A 522 16.19 9.45 -13.77
CA LEU A 522 15.02 9.79 -14.59
C LEU A 522 14.12 8.55 -14.62
N ASP A 523 12.95 8.70 -14.03
CA ASP A 523 12.04 7.60 -13.78
C ASP A 523 10.88 7.57 -14.79
N ASP A 524 10.16 6.44 -14.83
CA ASP A 524 8.86 6.36 -15.50
C ASP A 524 7.71 6.85 -14.58
N HIS A 525 6.47 6.70 -15.04
CA HIS A 525 5.27 7.07 -14.28
C HIS A 525 5.02 6.19 -13.04
N LEU A 526 5.70 5.06 -12.91
CA LEU A 526 5.64 4.16 -11.75
C LEU A 526 6.78 4.44 -10.75
N GLY A 527 7.67 5.39 -11.02
CA GLY A 527 8.88 5.64 -10.24
C GLY A 527 10.01 4.65 -10.49
N SER A 528 9.96 3.89 -11.59
CA SER A 528 11.04 2.96 -11.96
C SER A 528 12.24 3.70 -12.54
N SER A 529 13.45 3.45 -12.02
CA SER A 529 14.69 4.10 -12.44
C SER A 529 15.13 3.65 -13.83
N LEU A 530 14.81 4.43 -14.86
CA LEU A 530 15.12 4.11 -16.25
C LEU A 530 16.50 4.60 -16.69
N LEU A 531 16.89 5.80 -16.30
CA LEU A 531 18.19 6.39 -16.61
C LEU A 531 18.85 6.90 -15.34
N GLU A 532 20.11 6.59 -15.15
CA GLU A 532 20.94 7.29 -14.17
C GLU A 532 21.90 8.21 -14.90
N LEU A 533 21.98 9.46 -14.44
CA LEU A 533 22.84 10.50 -15.00
C LEU A 533 23.82 10.97 -13.92
N ASP A 534 25.02 11.36 -14.34
CA ASP A 534 25.99 12.00 -13.46
C ASP A 534 25.71 13.51 -13.29
N GLN A 535 26.53 14.19 -12.52
CA GLN A 535 26.47 15.65 -12.29
C GLN A 535 26.69 16.50 -13.54
N ARG A 536 27.16 15.89 -14.65
CA ARG A 536 27.33 16.53 -15.98
C ARG A 536 26.26 16.10 -16.98
N ALA A 537 25.18 15.46 -16.49
CA ALA A 537 24.11 14.90 -17.30
C ALA A 537 24.53 13.80 -18.29
N ARG A 538 25.70 13.15 -18.10
CA ARG A 538 26.11 11.99 -18.89
C ARG A 538 25.39 10.75 -18.38
N VAL A 539 24.96 9.89 -19.30
CA VAL A 539 24.26 8.64 -18.96
C VAL A 539 25.24 7.66 -18.31
N ILE A 540 24.95 7.25 -17.06
CA ILE A 540 25.67 6.19 -16.34
C ILE A 540 25.07 4.82 -16.62
N SER A 541 23.74 4.73 -16.67
CA SER A 541 23.05 3.48 -17.00
C SER A 541 21.68 3.74 -17.61
N ARG A 542 21.26 2.83 -18.50
CA ARG A 542 19.89 2.76 -19.03
C ARG A 542 19.32 1.40 -18.71
N GLU A 543 18.10 1.38 -18.15
CA GLU A 543 17.38 0.14 -17.85
C GLU A 543 15.91 0.27 -18.23
N THR A 544 15.31 -0.80 -18.77
CA THR A 544 13.89 -0.89 -19.03
C THR A 544 13.34 -2.16 -18.40
N TYR A 545 12.04 -2.14 -18.07
CA TYR A 545 11.40 -3.22 -17.33
C TYR A 545 10.24 -3.81 -18.11
N TYR A 546 10.04 -5.13 -17.92
CA TYR A 546 8.75 -5.76 -18.20
C TYR A 546 7.68 -5.22 -17.24
N PRO A 547 6.39 -5.35 -17.55
CA PRO A 547 5.31 -4.78 -16.74
C PRO A 547 5.39 -5.12 -15.25
N PHE A 548 5.74 -6.36 -14.92
CA PHE A 548 5.87 -6.84 -13.55
C PHE A 548 7.29 -6.69 -12.96
N GLY A 549 8.09 -5.77 -13.46
CA GLY A 549 9.33 -5.34 -12.83
C GLY A 549 10.58 -6.18 -13.11
N GLY A 550 10.48 -7.24 -13.92
CA GLY A 550 11.68 -7.92 -14.43
C GLY A 550 12.43 -6.99 -15.40
N THR A 551 13.76 -7.03 -15.41
CA THR A 551 14.57 -6.22 -16.34
C THR A 551 14.47 -6.77 -17.76
N ALA A 552 14.09 -5.94 -18.72
CA ALA A 552 14.02 -6.26 -20.15
C ALA A 552 15.29 -5.86 -20.89
N LEU A 553 15.91 -4.76 -20.51
CA LEU A 553 17.17 -4.24 -21.08
C LEU A 553 17.95 -3.51 -19.98
N TRP A 554 19.25 -3.76 -19.88
CA TRP A 554 20.13 -3.02 -19.00
C TRP A 554 21.49 -2.74 -19.63
N LEU A 555 21.81 -1.46 -19.82
CA LEU A 555 23.03 -0.98 -20.47
C LEU A 555 23.77 -0.04 -19.50
N PRO A 556 24.69 -0.55 -18.66
CA PRO A 556 25.58 0.28 -17.86
C PRO A 556 26.69 0.87 -18.74
N SER A 557 27.17 2.07 -18.38
CA SER A 557 28.29 2.73 -19.09
C SER A 557 29.66 2.09 -18.81
N SER A 558 29.81 1.42 -17.67
CA SER A 558 31.02 0.70 -17.28
C SER A 558 30.69 -0.47 -16.38
N SER A 559 31.59 -1.44 -16.29
CA SER A 559 31.47 -2.60 -15.39
C SER A 559 31.42 -2.16 -13.90
N ALA A 560 32.18 -1.14 -13.53
CA ALA A 560 32.17 -0.60 -12.17
C ALA A 560 30.81 -0.02 -11.80
N SER A 561 30.04 0.54 -12.76
CA SER A 561 28.71 1.10 -12.49
C SER A 561 27.64 0.04 -12.13
N VAL A 562 27.88 -1.24 -12.46
CA VAL A 562 26.94 -2.36 -12.23
C VAL A 562 26.67 -2.56 -10.74
N ASP A 563 27.70 -2.53 -9.91
CA ASP A 563 27.61 -2.81 -8.46
C ASP A 563 26.83 -1.76 -7.67
N TYR A 564 26.78 -0.53 -8.20
CA TYR A 564 26.17 0.60 -7.47
C TYR A 564 24.76 0.97 -7.95
N LYS A 565 24.21 0.23 -8.94
CA LYS A 565 22.80 0.36 -9.31
C LYS A 565 21.94 -0.63 -8.51
N THR A 566 21.35 -0.17 -7.42
CA THR A 566 20.53 -0.99 -6.52
C THR A 566 19.05 -0.64 -6.60
N VAL A 567 18.71 0.63 -6.81
CA VAL A 567 17.35 1.10 -6.98
C VAL A 567 16.93 0.93 -8.44
N ARG A 568 15.79 0.24 -8.66
CA ARG A 568 15.32 -0.19 -9.98
C ARG A 568 13.82 0.03 -10.15
N TYR A 569 13.06 -1.02 -10.45
CA TYR A 569 11.61 -0.99 -10.68
C TYR A 569 10.86 -0.39 -9.49
N SER A 570 9.88 0.47 -9.77
CA SER A 570 9.05 1.17 -8.77
C SER A 570 9.86 1.92 -7.69
N GLY A 571 11.10 2.33 -8.01
CA GLY A 571 11.99 3.00 -7.06
C GLY A 571 12.48 2.12 -5.92
N LYS A 572 12.34 0.79 -6.03
CA LYS A 572 12.68 -0.14 -4.96
C LYS A 572 14.08 -0.72 -5.11
N GLU A 573 14.69 -1.04 -3.95
CA GLU A 573 15.98 -1.71 -3.93
C GLU A 573 15.82 -3.19 -4.30
N MET A 574 16.66 -3.66 -5.24
CA MET A 574 16.80 -5.08 -5.55
C MET A 574 18.01 -5.65 -4.83
N ASP A 575 17.77 -6.66 -4.02
CA ASP A 575 18.81 -7.40 -3.30
C ASP A 575 19.56 -8.38 -4.22
N VAL A 576 20.64 -8.99 -3.74
CA VAL A 576 21.44 -9.98 -4.55
C VAL A 576 20.61 -11.20 -4.91
N SER A 577 19.67 -11.57 -4.05
CA SER A 577 18.67 -12.61 -4.31
C SER A 577 17.79 -12.34 -5.53
N GLY A 578 17.75 -11.09 -6.04
CA GLY A 578 16.84 -10.63 -7.07
C GLY A 578 15.47 -10.20 -6.55
N LEU A 579 15.21 -10.33 -5.26
CA LEU A 579 13.99 -9.84 -4.62
C LEU A 579 14.01 -8.31 -4.49
N TYR A 580 12.85 -7.68 -4.70
CA TYR A 580 12.66 -6.28 -4.38
C TYR A 580 12.15 -6.11 -2.96
N TYR A 581 12.79 -5.23 -2.20
CA TYR A 581 12.35 -4.85 -0.86
C TYR A 581 11.36 -3.68 -0.95
N TYR A 582 10.12 -3.92 -0.49
CA TYR A 582 9.06 -2.90 -0.51
C TYR A 582 8.74 -2.30 0.86
N GLY A 583 9.45 -2.68 1.92
CA GLY A 583 9.16 -2.34 3.31
C GLY A 583 8.59 -3.55 4.04
N SER A 584 7.28 -3.72 4.02
CA SER A 584 6.61 -4.83 4.73
C SER A 584 6.81 -6.19 4.07
N ARG A 585 7.00 -6.24 2.75
CA ARG A 585 7.11 -7.50 1.98
C ARG A 585 8.24 -7.48 0.97
N TYR A 586 8.61 -8.68 0.50
CA TYR A 586 9.53 -8.89 -0.61
C TYR A 586 8.79 -9.39 -1.84
N TYR A 587 9.12 -8.79 -2.98
CA TYR A 587 8.51 -9.09 -4.27
C TYR A 587 9.46 -9.84 -5.17
N ALA A 588 8.98 -10.94 -5.78
CA ALA A 588 9.71 -11.74 -6.75
C ALA A 588 9.27 -11.41 -8.19
N PRO A 589 10.02 -10.60 -8.97
CA PRO A 589 9.58 -10.16 -10.30
C PRO A 589 9.47 -11.32 -11.31
N TRP A 590 10.22 -12.40 -11.14
CA TRP A 590 10.12 -13.60 -11.97
C TRP A 590 8.89 -14.47 -11.64
N LEU A 591 8.36 -14.38 -10.41
CA LEU A 591 7.10 -15.01 -10.00
C LEU A 591 5.89 -14.08 -10.20
N LYS A 592 6.11 -12.78 -10.32
CA LYS A 592 5.10 -11.72 -10.43
C LYS A 592 4.14 -11.69 -9.24
N ARG A 593 4.69 -11.99 -8.06
CA ARG A 593 3.92 -12.07 -6.82
C ARG A 593 4.79 -11.85 -5.59
N TRP A 594 4.15 -11.59 -4.49
CA TRP A 594 4.77 -11.54 -3.18
C TRP A 594 5.25 -12.92 -2.74
N VAL A 595 6.33 -12.96 -1.94
CA VAL A 595 6.87 -14.21 -1.36
C VAL A 595 6.31 -14.50 0.04
N SER A 596 5.50 -13.60 0.58
CA SER A 596 4.76 -13.74 1.84
C SER A 596 3.33 -13.25 1.67
N ALA A 597 2.43 -13.73 2.53
CA ALA A 597 1.04 -13.28 2.56
C ALA A 597 0.95 -11.84 3.06
N ASP A 598 -0.04 -11.08 2.59
CA ASP A 598 -0.34 -9.73 3.05
C ASP A 598 -0.88 -9.75 4.49
N SER A 599 -0.23 -9.03 5.39
CA SER A 599 -0.68 -8.90 6.78
C SER A 599 -1.82 -7.89 6.95
N SER A 600 -1.97 -6.94 6.01
CA SER A 600 -3.02 -5.90 6.06
C SER A 600 -4.39 -6.42 5.63
N HIS A 601 -4.44 -7.42 4.75
CA HIS A 601 -5.66 -7.95 4.12
C HIS A 601 -6.47 -6.90 3.31
N GLU A 602 -5.89 -5.75 2.97
CA GLU A 602 -6.61 -4.64 2.33
C GLU A 602 -6.80 -4.84 0.82
N ASP A 603 -5.87 -5.52 0.14
CA ASP A 603 -5.92 -5.74 -1.31
C ASP A 603 -6.83 -6.91 -1.75
N GLY A 604 -7.61 -7.48 -0.82
CA GLY A 604 -8.59 -8.52 -1.10
C GLY A 604 -8.20 -9.90 -0.57
N LEU A 605 -8.80 -10.96 -1.15
CA LEU A 605 -8.63 -12.34 -0.65
C LEU A 605 -7.40 -13.06 -1.21
N ASN A 606 -6.77 -12.54 -2.25
CA ASN A 606 -5.50 -13.07 -2.76
C ASN A 606 -4.34 -12.30 -2.12
N LEU A 607 -3.80 -12.84 -1.04
CA LEU A 607 -2.77 -12.17 -0.25
C LEU A 607 -1.37 -12.17 -0.90
N TYR A 608 -1.23 -12.76 -2.09
CA TYR A 608 0.02 -12.78 -2.84
C TYR A 608 -0.03 -11.99 -4.15
N GLY A 609 -1.20 -11.48 -4.51
CA GLY A 609 -1.37 -10.72 -5.75
C GLY A 609 -0.58 -9.41 -5.71
N PHE A 610 0.18 -9.10 -6.76
CA PHE A 610 0.90 -7.85 -6.89
C PHE A 610 0.02 -6.80 -7.58
N VAL A 611 -0.23 -5.68 -6.92
CA VAL A 611 -0.92 -4.49 -7.43
C VAL A 611 -2.16 -4.80 -8.29
N LYS A 612 -3.01 -5.70 -7.77
CA LYS A 612 -4.29 -6.13 -8.42
C LYS A 612 -4.11 -6.66 -9.86
N ASN A 613 -2.93 -7.21 -10.17
CA ASN A 613 -2.54 -7.66 -11.52
C ASN A 613 -2.57 -6.56 -12.59
N ASN A 614 -2.44 -5.29 -12.22
CA ASN A 614 -2.33 -4.16 -13.14
C ASN A 614 -1.13 -3.27 -12.79
N PRO A 615 0.09 -3.77 -13.06
CA PRO A 615 1.33 -3.10 -12.68
C PRO A 615 1.65 -1.87 -13.53
N MET A 616 0.86 -1.56 -14.56
CA MET A 616 1.03 -0.34 -15.36
C MET A 616 0.22 0.83 -14.81
N ARG A 617 -0.68 0.58 -13.87
CA ARG A 617 -1.53 1.58 -13.25
C ARG A 617 -1.27 1.76 -11.78
N TYR A 618 -1.09 0.65 -11.05
CA TYR A 618 -0.94 0.67 -9.60
C TYR A 618 0.52 0.50 -9.18
N VAL A 619 0.87 1.16 -8.09
CA VAL A 619 2.12 1.00 -7.37
C VAL A 619 1.81 0.60 -5.93
N ASP A 620 2.69 -0.17 -5.30
CA ASP A 620 2.62 -0.49 -3.88
C ASP A 620 3.78 0.26 -3.18
N PRO A 621 3.48 1.29 -2.38
CA PRO A 621 4.52 2.12 -1.80
C PRO A 621 5.32 1.45 -0.69
N ASP A 622 4.67 0.60 0.12
CA ASP A 622 5.22 0.05 1.36
C ASP A 622 5.09 -1.48 1.48
N GLY A 623 4.55 -2.12 0.45
CA GLY A 623 4.33 -3.56 0.43
C GLY A 623 3.06 -4.00 1.18
N GLN A 624 2.06 -3.13 1.34
CA GLN A 624 0.78 -3.45 1.99
C GLN A 624 -0.43 -3.28 1.06
N ALA A 625 -0.46 -2.24 0.23
CA ALA A 625 -1.60 -1.99 -0.63
C ALA A 625 -1.23 -1.34 -1.97
N GLY A 626 -1.81 -1.87 -3.05
CA GLY A 626 -1.69 -1.29 -4.39
C GLY A 626 -2.52 -0.02 -4.54
N LEU A 627 -1.86 1.13 -4.71
CA LEU A 627 -2.47 2.44 -4.90
C LEU A 627 -2.40 2.89 -6.37
N ASP A 628 -3.51 3.45 -6.87
CA ASP A 628 -3.51 4.18 -8.14
C ASP A 628 -2.63 5.44 -8.00
N PHE A 629 -1.80 5.73 -8.98
CA PHE A 629 -0.93 6.89 -8.99
C PHE A 629 -1.69 8.22 -8.79
N SER A 630 -2.90 8.32 -9.34
CA SER A 630 -3.76 9.49 -9.09
C SER A 630 -4.29 9.56 -7.66
N SER A 631 -4.54 8.42 -7.02
CA SER A 631 -4.90 8.31 -5.60
C SER A 631 -3.72 8.65 -4.70
N LEU A 632 -2.52 8.25 -5.08
CA LEU A 632 -1.29 8.61 -4.39
C LEU A 632 -1.06 10.14 -4.42
N LEU A 633 -1.24 10.79 -5.57
CA LEU A 633 -1.19 12.25 -5.68
C LEU A 633 -2.29 12.94 -4.87
N ASN A 634 -3.51 12.39 -4.83
CA ASN A 634 -4.59 12.92 -4.00
C ASN A 634 -4.32 12.73 -2.49
N LEU A 635 -3.64 11.68 -2.12
CA LEU A 635 -3.20 11.44 -0.75
C LEU A 635 -2.20 12.51 -0.30
N PHE A 636 -1.21 12.87 -1.14
CA PHE A 636 -0.30 14.00 -0.92
C PHE A 636 -1.07 15.32 -0.82
N ARG A 637 -2.07 15.51 -1.67
CA ARG A 637 -2.93 16.70 -1.66
C ARG A 637 -3.73 16.84 -0.37
N THR A 638 -4.26 15.74 0.15
CA THR A 638 -5.01 15.76 1.42
C THR A 638 -4.08 16.13 2.57
N THR A 639 -2.83 15.67 2.56
CA THR A 639 -1.82 16.02 3.56
C THR A 639 -1.41 17.49 3.47
N ALA A 640 -1.22 18.01 2.25
CA ALA A 640 -0.93 19.43 2.01
C ALA A 640 -2.10 20.34 2.41
N ASN A 641 -3.36 19.94 2.12
CA ASN A 641 -4.56 20.69 2.52
C ASN A 641 -4.77 20.70 4.04
N VAL A 642 -4.41 19.62 4.74
CA VAL A 642 -4.41 19.59 6.20
C VAL A 642 -3.34 20.53 6.77
N ALA A 643 -2.16 20.58 6.13
CA ALA A 643 -1.11 21.53 6.50
C ALA A 643 -1.53 22.99 6.24
N SER A 644 -2.22 23.30 5.13
CA SER A 644 -2.74 24.63 4.84
C SER A 644 -3.85 25.04 5.81
N GLN A 645 -4.75 24.14 6.18
CA GLN A 645 -5.76 24.41 7.20
C GLN A 645 -5.17 24.63 8.59
N ALA A 646 -4.05 23.96 8.91
CA ALA A 646 -3.31 24.25 10.15
C ALA A 646 -2.62 25.62 10.09
N HIS A 647 -2.18 26.04 8.90
CA HIS A 647 -1.63 27.39 8.67
C HIS A 647 -2.71 28.48 8.80
N ASP A 648 -3.89 28.28 8.21
CA ASP A 648 -5.02 29.22 8.31
C ASP A 648 -5.46 29.41 9.77
N ILE A 649 -5.39 28.32 10.56
CA ILE A 649 -5.67 28.37 12.00
C ILE A 649 -4.56 29.10 12.76
N ALA A 650 -3.29 28.88 12.41
CA ALA A 650 -2.17 29.57 13.06
C ALA A 650 -2.19 31.08 12.74
N THR A 651 -2.53 31.48 11.50
CA THR A 651 -2.63 32.89 11.08
C THR A 651 -3.85 33.60 11.66
N GLU A 652 -4.95 32.88 11.95
CA GLU A 652 -6.12 33.42 12.65
C GLU A 652 -5.79 33.78 14.10
N PHE A 653 -4.78 33.15 14.71
CA PHE A 653 -4.29 33.44 16.06
C PHE A 653 -3.20 34.51 16.16
N ASP A 654 -2.45 34.79 15.09
CA ASP A 654 -1.37 35.80 15.07
C ASP A 654 -1.88 37.25 14.91
N GLY A 655 -3.18 37.45 14.71
CA GLY A 655 -3.80 38.77 14.49
C GLY A 655 -4.45 39.43 15.71
N GLU A 656 -4.37 38.85 16.90
CA GLU A 656 -5.02 39.37 18.08
C GLU A 656 -4.00 39.73 19.19
N ASP A 657 -4.24 40.89 19.83
CA ASP A 657 -3.41 41.56 20.84
C ASP A 657 -2.96 40.67 22.02
N GLU A 658 -1.86 41.06 22.72
CA GLU A 658 -1.22 40.41 23.87
C GLU A 658 -2.18 39.95 25.01
N ALA A 659 -3.41 40.46 25.10
CA ALA A 659 -4.42 39.98 26.03
C ALA A 659 -4.95 38.57 25.73
N ASN A 660 -4.77 38.04 24.53
CA ASN A 660 -5.29 36.76 24.08
C ASN A 660 -4.31 35.60 24.21
N VAL A 661 -3.03 35.82 24.55
CA VAL A 661 -2.02 34.76 24.77
C VAL A 661 -2.51 33.74 25.82
N SER A 662 -3.28 34.15 26.81
CA SER A 662 -3.88 33.26 27.81
C SER A 662 -4.91 32.30 27.19
N GLN A 663 -5.64 32.69 26.15
CA GLN A 663 -6.69 31.91 25.50
C GLN A 663 -6.08 30.88 24.55
N SER A 664 -5.05 31.24 23.80
CA SER A 664 -4.34 30.29 22.93
C SER A 664 -3.62 29.18 23.73
N THR A 665 -3.04 29.51 24.87
CA THR A 665 -2.43 28.57 25.81
C THR A 665 -3.49 27.64 26.40
N ARG A 666 -4.69 28.14 26.72
CA ARG A 666 -5.83 27.31 27.20
C ARG A 666 -6.38 26.40 26.09
N ALA A 667 -6.48 26.86 24.85
CA ALA A 667 -6.90 26.05 23.72
C ALA A 667 -5.89 24.90 23.45
N THR A 668 -4.60 25.17 23.54
CA THR A 668 -3.53 24.19 23.38
C THR A 668 -3.56 23.17 24.54
N MET A 669 -3.80 23.60 25.76
CA MET A 669 -3.96 22.69 26.91
C MET A 669 -5.22 21.82 26.77
N THR A 670 -6.33 22.36 26.28
CA THR A 670 -7.58 21.62 26.05
C THR A 670 -7.42 20.61 24.93
N PHE A 671 -6.72 20.97 23.85
CA PHE A 671 -6.38 20.04 22.77
C PHE A 671 -5.44 18.93 23.24
N ARG A 672 -4.41 19.25 24.03
CA ARG A 672 -3.54 18.24 24.64
C ARG A 672 -4.34 17.28 25.53
N ARG A 673 -5.23 17.76 26.39
CA ARG A 673 -6.10 16.92 27.22
C ARG A 673 -7.02 16.01 26.39
N PHE A 674 -7.53 16.50 25.27
CA PHE A 674 -8.32 15.68 24.35
C PHE A 674 -7.43 14.62 23.67
N LEU A 675 -6.23 14.98 23.21
CA LEU A 675 -5.29 14.06 22.56
C LEU A 675 -4.96 12.86 23.46
N PHE A 676 -4.79 13.10 24.75
CA PHE A 676 -4.54 12.05 25.75
C PHE A 676 -5.80 11.42 26.34
N SER A 677 -6.99 11.79 25.86
CA SER A 677 -8.23 11.09 26.18
C SER A 677 -8.38 9.80 25.36
N LYS A 678 -9.14 8.82 25.89
CA LYS A 678 -9.44 7.57 25.19
C LYS A 678 -9.97 7.80 23.75
N LYS A 679 -10.82 8.82 23.54
CA LYS A 679 -11.37 9.19 22.22
C LYS A 679 -10.32 9.88 21.34
N GLY A 680 -9.44 10.69 21.90
CA GLY A 680 -8.33 11.33 21.19
C GLY A 680 -7.25 10.32 20.80
N MET A 681 -6.91 9.39 21.68
CA MET A 681 -5.93 8.34 21.40
C MET A 681 -6.42 7.36 20.32
N THR A 682 -7.70 6.97 20.34
CA THR A 682 -8.28 6.16 19.25
C THR A 682 -8.28 6.92 17.93
N ALA A 683 -8.58 8.22 17.95
CA ALA A 683 -8.49 9.08 16.77
C ALA A 683 -7.06 9.25 16.28
N PHE A 684 -6.11 9.37 17.20
CA PHE A 684 -4.69 9.47 16.91
C PHE A 684 -4.16 8.16 16.28
N SER A 685 -4.45 6.99 16.86
CA SER A 685 -3.99 5.70 16.35
C SER A 685 -4.55 5.40 14.96
N LEU A 686 -5.84 5.64 14.70
CA LEU A 686 -6.46 5.44 13.39
C LEU A 686 -5.87 6.39 12.33
N SER A 687 -5.59 7.64 12.72
CA SER A 687 -5.02 8.64 11.82
C SER A 687 -3.50 8.50 11.68
N ALA A 688 -2.83 7.95 12.70
CA ALA A 688 -1.42 7.58 12.63
C ALA A 688 -1.22 6.42 11.65
N THR A 689 -2.13 5.42 11.64
CA THR A 689 -2.09 4.32 10.67
C THR A 689 -2.25 4.84 9.23
N VAL A 690 -3.20 5.75 8.99
CA VAL A 690 -3.37 6.42 7.70
C VAL A 690 -2.14 7.30 7.38
N GLY A 691 -1.63 8.05 8.35
CA GLY A 691 -0.46 8.89 8.20
C GLY A 691 0.83 8.09 7.98
N THR A 692 0.96 6.89 8.57
CA THR A 692 2.08 5.98 8.34
C THR A 692 2.03 5.42 6.91
N ALA A 693 0.84 5.03 6.43
CA ALA A 693 0.65 4.61 5.04
C ALA A 693 0.97 5.76 4.06
N ILE A 694 0.54 6.99 4.36
CA ILE A 694 0.83 8.18 3.55
C ILE A 694 2.32 8.55 3.60
N GLY A 695 2.92 8.55 4.78
CA GLY A 695 4.33 8.88 4.96
C GLY A 695 5.25 7.80 4.39
N GLY A 696 4.88 6.52 4.51
CA GLY A 696 5.53 5.41 3.83
C GLY A 696 5.45 5.55 2.31
N ALA A 697 4.27 5.91 1.78
CA ALA A 697 4.08 6.17 0.36
C ALA A 697 4.91 7.37 -0.13
N ALA A 698 4.92 8.48 0.61
CA ALA A 698 5.76 9.64 0.31
C ALA A 698 7.26 9.31 0.37
N GLY A 699 7.64 8.49 1.34
CA GLY A 699 9.00 8.07 1.55
C GLY A 699 9.51 7.07 0.52
N SER A 700 8.63 6.28 -0.09
CA SER A 700 9.01 5.31 -1.12
C SER A 700 9.46 5.97 -2.44
N PHE A 701 9.16 7.25 -2.64
CA PHE A 701 9.73 8.04 -3.75
C PHE A 701 11.16 8.54 -3.49
N ALA A 702 11.66 8.44 -2.26
CA ALA A 702 13.06 8.65 -1.92
C ALA A 702 13.60 7.30 -1.38
N PRO A 703 14.25 6.49 -2.21
CA PRO A 703 14.68 5.17 -1.77
C PRO A 703 15.61 5.29 -0.56
N VAL A 704 15.30 4.55 0.50
CA VAL A 704 16.04 4.39 1.74
C VAL A 704 15.75 5.38 2.88
N ILE A 705 15.44 6.65 2.64
CA ILE A 705 15.03 7.57 3.73
C ILE A 705 13.54 7.48 4.01
N GLY A 706 12.80 7.09 3.00
CA GLY A 706 11.38 7.36 2.93
C GLY A 706 10.55 6.56 3.90
N ASN A 707 10.86 5.31 4.10
CA ASN A 707 9.94 4.44 4.84
C ASN A 707 10.04 4.66 6.35
N SER A 708 11.25 4.83 6.91
CA SER A 708 11.39 5.03 8.35
C SER A 708 11.06 6.46 8.81
N ILE A 709 11.46 7.48 8.05
CA ILE A 709 11.12 8.88 8.39
C ILE A 709 9.74 9.26 7.87
N GLY A 710 9.39 8.85 6.68
CA GLY A 710 8.09 9.11 6.08
C GLY A 710 6.96 8.44 6.86
N GLY A 711 7.15 7.21 7.32
CA GLY A 711 6.19 6.49 8.17
C GLY A 711 5.98 7.17 9.52
N VAL A 712 7.07 7.52 10.22
CA VAL A 712 6.99 8.19 11.53
C VAL A 712 6.44 9.62 11.38
N VAL A 713 6.93 10.40 10.44
CA VAL A 713 6.44 11.78 10.19
C VAL A 713 5.02 11.77 9.64
N GLY A 714 4.70 10.89 8.70
CA GLY A 714 3.35 10.73 8.18
C GLY A 714 2.37 10.20 9.23
N GLY A 715 2.79 9.26 10.07
CA GLY A 715 2.01 8.75 11.20
C GLY A 715 1.74 9.84 12.24
N LEU A 716 2.73 10.64 12.59
CA LEU A 716 2.56 11.75 13.53
C LEU A 716 1.69 12.88 12.95
N ILE A 717 1.93 13.30 11.71
CA ILE A 717 1.10 14.33 11.05
C ILE A 717 -0.32 13.82 10.84
N GLY A 718 -0.51 12.62 10.34
CA GLY A 718 -1.82 12.02 10.15
C GLY A 718 -2.55 11.79 11.47
N GLY A 719 -1.83 11.34 12.52
CA GLY A 719 -2.35 11.17 13.87
C GLY A 719 -2.82 12.49 14.48
N LEU A 720 -1.98 13.53 14.44
CA LEU A 720 -2.31 14.86 14.97
C LEU A 720 -3.43 15.53 14.18
N ALA A 721 -3.40 15.46 12.85
CA ALA A 721 -4.44 16.00 12.00
C ALA A 721 -5.79 15.31 12.22
N GLY A 722 -5.80 13.98 12.31
CA GLY A 722 -7.02 13.23 12.57
C GLY A 722 -7.55 13.43 13.98
N ALA A 723 -6.68 13.52 15.01
CA ALA A 723 -7.07 13.86 16.35
C ALA A 723 -7.63 15.28 16.43
N TYR A 724 -7.02 16.24 15.70
CA TYR A 724 -7.52 17.61 15.63
C TYR A 724 -8.84 17.72 14.88
N ILE A 725 -9.01 17.01 13.76
CA ILE A 725 -10.29 16.95 13.03
C ILE A 725 -11.38 16.36 13.93
N ARG A 726 -11.10 15.27 14.63
CA ARG A 726 -12.07 14.67 15.58
C ARG A 726 -12.30 15.52 16.81
N TYR A 727 -11.30 16.24 17.32
CA TYR A 727 -11.48 17.24 18.36
C TYR A 727 -12.43 18.37 17.89
N ARG A 728 -12.28 18.84 16.66
CA ARG A 728 -13.22 19.81 16.07
C ARG A 728 -14.62 19.21 15.89
N PHE A 729 -14.73 17.96 15.43
CA PHE A 729 -16.02 17.25 15.36
C PHE A 729 -16.62 17.03 16.75
N PHE A 730 -15.83 16.69 17.73
CA PHE A 730 -16.27 16.53 19.12
C PHE A 730 -16.72 17.87 19.69
N LYS A 731 -15.96 18.94 19.52
CA LYS A 731 -16.32 20.30 19.95
C LYS A 731 -17.56 20.80 19.20
N ARG A 732 -17.69 20.54 17.90
CA ARG A 732 -18.94 20.83 17.16
C ARG A 732 -20.10 19.97 17.61
N GLY A 733 -19.88 18.71 17.96
CA GLY A 733 -20.91 17.84 18.52
C GLY A 733 -21.52 18.39 19.81
N ILE A 734 -20.69 18.97 20.68
CA ILE A 734 -21.14 19.65 21.88
C ILE A 734 -22.01 20.88 21.52
N GLN A 735 -21.57 21.67 20.54
CA GLN A 735 -22.32 22.87 20.07
C GLN A 735 -23.64 22.50 19.37
N VAL A 736 -23.67 21.35 18.64
CA VAL A 736 -24.87 20.77 18.02
C VAL A 736 -25.92 20.43 19.07
N ALA A 737 -25.49 19.85 20.19
CA ALA A 737 -26.44 19.49 21.26
C ALA A 737 -27.07 20.72 21.93
N GLU A 738 -26.29 21.77 22.16
CA GLU A 738 -26.83 23.05 22.68
C GLU A 738 -27.77 23.70 21.67
N ALA A 739 -27.41 23.69 20.36
CA ALA A 739 -28.27 24.23 19.32
C ALA A 739 -29.55 23.40 19.13
N LEU A 740 -29.49 22.07 19.24
CA LEU A 740 -30.67 21.21 19.19
C LEU A 740 -31.55 21.34 20.45
N HIS A 741 -30.98 21.71 21.58
CA HIS A 741 -31.73 21.95 22.82
C HIS A 741 -32.47 23.30 22.79
N THR A 742 -31.97 24.27 22.01
CA THR A 742 -32.54 25.62 21.84
C THR A 742 -33.35 25.78 20.55
N ALA A 743 -33.21 24.87 19.56
CA ALA A 743 -33.97 24.91 18.31
C ALA A 743 -35.46 24.60 18.56
N ASP A 744 -36.31 25.46 18.04
CA ASP A 744 -37.78 25.30 18.13
C ASP A 744 -38.18 24.04 17.32
N LEU A 745 -38.54 22.96 18.02
CA LEU A 745 -38.99 21.70 17.48
C LEU A 745 -40.18 21.82 16.49
N ARG A 746 -40.83 23.01 16.41
CA ARG A 746 -41.91 23.31 15.46
C ARG A 746 -41.42 23.30 13.99
N ASP A 747 -40.21 23.79 13.71
CA ASP A 747 -39.71 23.87 12.34
C ASP A 747 -39.26 22.47 11.82
N VAL A 748 -38.75 21.63 12.70
CA VAL A 748 -38.44 20.23 12.34
C VAL A 748 -39.72 19.44 12.08
N THR A 749 -40.76 19.65 12.91
CA THR A 749 -42.04 18.96 12.73
C THR A 749 -42.79 19.43 11.49
N ARG A 750 -42.67 20.71 11.10
CA ARG A 750 -43.24 21.27 9.89
C ARG A 750 -42.59 20.69 8.63
N THR A 751 -41.28 20.58 8.61
CA THR A 751 -40.52 20.00 7.48
C THR A 751 -40.81 18.50 7.29
N ILE A 752 -41.10 17.78 8.40
CA ILE A 752 -41.55 16.37 8.35
C ILE A 752 -42.98 16.28 7.84
N ALA A 753 -43.86 17.23 8.22
CA ALA A 753 -45.23 17.26 7.74
C ALA A 753 -45.33 17.57 6.24
N ASP A 754 -44.54 18.51 5.74
CA ASP A 754 -44.46 18.87 4.30
C ASP A 754 -43.94 17.69 3.46
N GLY A 755 -42.98 16.90 4.01
CA GLY A 755 -42.51 15.67 3.38
C GLY A 755 -43.52 14.52 3.34
N ALA A 756 -44.47 14.52 4.29
CA ALA A 756 -45.56 13.53 4.34
C ALA A 756 -46.62 13.75 3.27
N GLU A 757 -46.87 15.01 2.90
CA GLU A 757 -47.80 15.39 1.85
C GLU A 757 -47.30 14.95 0.45
N ASP A 758 -45.98 15.00 0.22
CA ASP A 758 -45.33 14.51 -1.00
C ASP A 758 -45.42 12.97 -1.13
N VAL A 759 -45.37 12.24 -0.02
CA VAL A 759 -45.53 10.76 0.01
C VAL A 759 -46.97 10.36 -0.27
N ALA A 760 -47.95 11.10 0.22
CA ALA A 760 -49.37 10.85 -0.05
C ALA A 760 -49.74 11.05 -1.54
N ASN A 761 -48.93 11.81 -2.29
CA ASN A 761 -49.12 12.05 -3.72
C ASN A 761 -48.35 11.05 -4.62
N GLY A 762 -47.81 9.97 -4.11
CA GLY A 762 -47.29 8.84 -4.87
C GLY A 762 -45.87 9.00 -5.39
N ALA A 763 -45.11 9.98 -4.92
CA ALA A 763 -43.68 10.17 -5.24
C ALA A 763 -42.78 9.48 -4.20
N ILE A 764 -42.37 8.27 -4.49
CA ILE A 764 -41.74 7.29 -3.58
C ILE A 764 -40.20 7.40 -3.60
N PRO A 765 -39.53 6.79 -2.71
CA PRO A 765 -38.55 6.98 -1.63
C PRO A 765 -37.37 7.92 -1.89
N ARG A 766 -37.09 8.37 -3.11
CA ARG A 766 -36.02 9.36 -3.38
C ARG A 766 -36.26 10.69 -2.68
N VAL A 767 -37.52 11.14 -2.63
CA VAL A 767 -37.90 12.40 -2.00
C VAL A 767 -37.65 12.37 -0.50
N ILE A 768 -37.89 11.24 0.17
CA ILE A 768 -37.59 11.09 1.62
C ILE A 768 -36.06 11.09 1.86
N GLN A 769 -35.29 10.50 0.98
CA GLN A 769 -33.84 10.46 1.07
C GLN A 769 -33.22 11.83 0.78
N ASP A 770 -33.73 12.55 -0.21
CA ASP A 770 -33.32 13.89 -0.57
C ASP A 770 -33.73 14.92 0.52
N ARG A 771 -34.90 14.76 1.12
CA ARG A 771 -35.35 15.59 2.24
C ARG A 771 -34.61 15.29 3.57
N LEU A 772 -34.27 14.06 3.85
CA LEU A 772 -33.38 13.70 4.95
C LEU A 772 -31.95 14.23 4.76
N THR A 773 -31.49 14.27 3.52
CA THR A 773 -30.21 14.87 3.15
C THR A 773 -30.26 16.39 3.28
N GLN A 774 -31.33 17.03 2.83
CA GLN A 774 -31.58 18.48 3.03
C GLN A 774 -31.74 18.84 4.50
N LEU A 775 -32.39 18.01 5.32
CA LEU A 775 -32.47 18.18 6.76
C LEU A 775 -31.12 18.07 7.46
N LYS A 776 -30.28 17.12 7.01
CA LYS A 776 -28.89 17.02 7.47
C LYS A 776 -28.06 18.24 7.08
N GLU A 777 -28.22 18.74 5.85
CA GLU A 777 -27.53 19.93 5.36
C GLU A 777 -28.07 21.22 6.01
N SER A 778 -29.37 21.33 6.24
CA SER A 778 -29.96 22.47 6.91
C SER A 778 -29.60 22.49 8.40
N ALA A 779 -29.57 21.34 9.06
CA ALA A 779 -29.07 21.23 10.44
C ALA A 779 -27.56 21.53 10.48
N ALA A 780 -26.77 21.07 9.50
CA ALA A 780 -25.35 21.38 9.40
C ALA A 780 -25.11 22.89 9.17
N ASN A 781 -25.92 23.56 8.35
CA ASN A 781 -25.81 24.98 8.06
C ASN A 781 -26.26 25.84 9.23
N LEU A 782 -27.35 25.47 9.93
CA LEU A 782 -27.82 26.17 11.15
C LEU A 782 -26.76 26.10 12.26
N ILE A 783 -26.10 24.97 12.36
CA ILE A 783 -24.97 24.74 13.26
C ILE A 783 -23.77 25.59 12.84
N PHE A 784 -23.52 25.71 11.54
CA PHE A 784 -22.41 26.47 10.99
C PHE A 784 -22.56 27.97 11.24
N ASP A 785 -23.77 28.52 11.12
CA ASP A 785 -24.04 29.93 11.35
C ASP A 785 -24.03 30.32 12.85
N GLN A 786 -24.47 29.43 13.73
CA GLN A 786 -24.39 29.70 15.18
C GLN A 786 -22.96 29.56 15.74
N VAL A 787 -22.12 28.73 15.12
CA VAL A 787 -20.71 28.59 15.52
C VAL A 787 -19.88 29.82 15.18
N LYS A 788 -20.32 30.64 14.23
CA LYS A 788 -19.60 31.83 13.76
C LYS A 788 -19.72 33.02 14.75
N GLU A 789 -20.71 32.99 15.63
CA GLU A 789 -21.01 34.10 16.57
C GLU A 789 -20.64 33.81 18.03
N TRP A 790 -20.06 32.60 18.36
CA TRP A 790 -19.88 32.24 19.77
C TRP A 790 -18.41 32.09 20.15
N ASN A 791 -17.98 32.79 21.21
CA ASN A 791 -16.66 32.73 21.81
C ASN A 791 -16.72 32.09 23.22
N PRO A 792 -16.53 30.77 23.36
CA PRO A 792 -16.67 30.09 24.66
C PRO A 792 -15.34 29.52 25.13
N LEU A 793 -14.38 30.34 25.53
CA LEU A 793 -13.11 29.85 26.11
C LEU A 793 -13.06 29.89 27.65
N ASP A 794 -14.13 30.28 28.32
CA ASP A 794 -14.16 30.31 29.75
C ASP A 794 -15.07 29.24 30.35
N GLN A 795 -14.50 28.33 31.10
CA GLN A 795 -15.06 27.42 32.08
C GLN A 795 -15.92 26.24 31.59
N LEU A 796 -15.26 25.10 31.21
CA LEU A 796 -15.94 23.80 31.24
C LEU A 796 -15.08 22.77 31.92
N ASP A 797 -15.60 22.15 33.00
CA ASP A 797 -15.06 20.99 33.68
C ASP A 797 -15.29 19.72 32.85
N PHE A 798 -14.37 18.75 32.91
CA PHE A 798 -14.40 17.48 32.16
C PHE A 798 -15.66 16.64 32.50
N ALA A 799 -16.15 16.73 33.74
CA ALA A 799 -17.40 16.06 34.16
C ALA A 799 -18.63 16.63 33.43
N GLN A 800 -18.70 17.93 33.23
CA GLN A 800 -19.78 18.60 32.47
C GLN A 800 -19.74 18.22 30.98
N MET A 801 -18.56 17.95 30.41
CA MET A 801 -18.45 17.51 29.02
C MET A 801 -18.93 16.06 28.80
N ILE A 802 -18.74 15.17 29.78
CA ILE A 802 -19.30 13.82 29.77
C ILE A 802 -20.83 13.87 29.88
N GLU A 803 -21.36 14.70 30.77
CA GLU A 803 -22.79 14.86 30.98
C GLU A 803 -23.49 15.46 29.75
N MET A 804 -22.85 16.44 29.08
CA MET A 804 -23.29 16.95 27.79
C MET A 804 -23.23 15.91 26.68
N GLY A 805 -22.16 15.09 26.64
CA GLY A 805 -22.03 13.98 25.67
C GLY A 805 -23.16 12.94 25.82
N ASN A 806 -23.56 12.65 27.06
CA ASN A 806 -24.70 11.77 27.35
C ASN A 806 -26.04 12.45 26.98
N SER A 807 -26.20 13.72 27.24
CA SER A 807 -27.39 14.52 26.84
C SER A 807 -27.54 14.60 25.31
N ILE A 808 -26.45 14.66 24.54
CA ILE A 808 -26.47 14.59 23.06
C ILE A 808 -27.00 13.23 22.61
N ASN A 809 -26.49 12.16 23.19
CA ASN A 809 -26.89 10.82 22.83
C ASN A 809 -28.36 10.55 23.17
N ASP A 810 -28.81 11.08 24.27
CA ASP A 810 -30.21 10.99 24.70
C ASP A 810 -31.14 11.87 23.84
N ALA A 811 -30.72 13.07 23.45
CA ALA A 811 -31.44 13.90 22.49
C ALA A 811 -31.50 13.25 21.10
N TYR A 812 -30.41 12.65 20.63
CA TYR A 812 -30.39 11.88 19.38
C TYR A 812 -31.35 10.68 19.44
N ARG A 813 -31.32 9.89 20.52
CA ARG A 813 -32.28 8.79 20.74
C ARG A 813 -33.72 9.27 20.77
N ALA A 814 -34.01 10.34 21.48
CA ALA A 814 -35.36 10.91 21.56
C ALA A 814 -35.87 11.41 20.19
N ILE A 815 -34.98 11.92 19.31
CA ILE A 815 -35.33 12.33 17.95
C ILE A 815 -35.58 11.08 17.08
N MET A 816 -34.74 10.04 17.20
CA MET A 816 -34.90 8.80 16.44
C MET A 816 -36.13 8.01 16.90
N ASP A 817 -36.44 7.98 18.21
CA ASP A 817 -37.66 7.35 18.76
C ASP A 817 -38.90 8.09 18.29
N ARG A 818 -38.89 9.42 18.28
CA ARG A 818 -40.01 10.24 17.78
C ARG A 818 -40.20 10.12 16.26
N ALA A 819 -39.10 10.04 15.49
CA ALA A 819 -39.17 9.77 14.07
C ALA A 819 -39.70 8.34 13.78
N SER A 820 -39.34 7.36 14.60
CA SER A 820 -39.84 5.99 14.50
C SER A 820 -41.33 5.87 14.88
N ILE A 821 -41.82 6.70 15.80
CA ILE A 821 -43.26 6.77 16.18
C ILE A 821 -44.06 7.54 15.13
N ALA A 822 -43.49 8.53 14.48
CA ALA A 822 -44.18 9.34 13.46
C ALA A 822 -44.35 8.60 12.13
N LEU A 823 -43.40 7.76 11.74
CA LEU A 823 -43.45 6.97 10.52
C LEU A 823 -44.64 5.99 10.42
N PRO A 824 -45.04 5.25 11.50
CA PRO A 824 -46.23 4.40 11.44
C PRO A 824 -47.55 5.18 11.40
N GLN A 825 -47.61 6.37 12.00
CA GLN A 825 -48.85 7.20 12.00
C GLN A 825 -49.09 7.91 10.64
N LEU A 826 -48.05 8.09 9.85
CA LEU A 826 -48.14 8.66 8.51
C LEU A 826 -48.45 7.61 7.41
N ALA A 827 -48.38 6.32 7.76
CA ALA A 827 -48.62 5.22 6.85
C ALA A 827 -50.07 4.65 6.92
N SER A 828 -50.99 5.29 7.61
CA SER A 828 -52.40 4.85 7.72
C SER A 828 -53.34 5.81 7.01
N PRO A 829 -53.71 5.59 5.72
CA PRO A 829 -54.97 6.14 5.24
C PRO A 829 -56.13 5.20 5.60
N ASN A 830 -57.22 5.81 6.06
CA ASN A 830 -58.51 5.26 6.30
C ASN A 830 -58.90 4.04 5.46
N GLU A 831 -59.09 2.89 6.11
CA GLU A 831 -60.03 1.87 5.65
C GLU A 831 -60.88 1.42 6.87
N THR A 832 -62.15 1.84 6.79
CA THR A 832 -63.26 1.30 7.59
C THR A 832 -63.67 -0.04 7.01
N ALA A 833 -63.89 -1.02 7.90
CA ALA A 833 -64.74 -2.19 7.84
C ALA A 833 -64.24 -3.44 7.08
N ALA A 834 -63.90 -4.45 7.85
CA ALA A 834 -64.63 -5.71 8.05
C ALA A 834 -63.81 -6.69 8.91
N GLU A 835 -64.42 -7.03 10.05
CA GLU A 835 -64.00 -8.15 10.89
C GLU A 835 -64.09 -9.46 10.10
N GLN A 836 -63.06 -10.31 10.20
CA GLN A 836 -63.18 -11.74 10.33
C GLN A 836 -61.90 -12.37 10.90
N THR A 837 -62.07 -12.99 12.00
CA THR A 837 -61.16 -13.85 12.77
C THR A 837 -60.65 -15.05 11.95
N VAL A 838 -59.33 -15.29 11.95
CA VAL A 838 -58.72 -16.62 11.81
C VAL A 838 -57.36 -16.65 12.50
N GLU A 839 -57.13 -17.67 13.29
CA GLU A 839 -55.94 -18.02 14.09
C GLU A 839 -54.66 -18.24 13.20
N PRO A 840 -53.45 -18.18 13.82
CA PRO A 840 -52.20 -18.18 13.06
C PRO A 840 -51.63 -19.56 12.82
N GLU A 841 -51.39 -19.87 11.57
CA GLU A 841 -50.47 -20.95 11.18
C GLU A 841 -49.06 -20.43 10.85
N ARG A 842 -48.08 -21.22 11.25
CA ARG A 842 -46.65 -21.03 11.10
C ARG A 842 -46.27 -20.86 9.61
N SER A 843 -45.58 -19.76 9.22
CA SER A 843 -44.93 -19.66 7.92
C SER A 843 -43.43 -19.42 8.05
N GLN A 844 -42.75 -20.27 7.33
CA GLN A 844 -41.29 -20.22 7.08
C GLN A 844 -40.90 -18.94 6.34
N SER A 845 -39.77 -18.35 6.73
CA SER A 845 -39.15 -17.18 6.10
C SER A 845 -38.78 -17.44 4.64
N ARG A 846 -39.41 -16.74 3.73
CA ARG A 846 -38.95 -16.55 2.34
C ARG A 846 -38.24 -15.20 2.23
N GLY A 847 -36.93 -15.22 1.90
CA GLY A 847 -36.17 -14.04 1.55
C GLY A 847 -36.69 -13.42 0.26
N GLN A 848 -37.01 -12.14 0.32
CA GLN A 848 -37.31 -11.35 -0.88
C GLN A 848 -36.00 -10.90 -1.54
N VAL A 849 -35.85 -11.28 -2.81
CA VAL A 849 -34.81 -10.77 -3.72
C VAL A 849 -35.39 -9.52 -4.41
N VAL A 850 -34.82 -8.37 -4.15
CA VAL A 850 -35.17 -7.14 -4.90
C VAL A 850 -34.29 -7.12 -6.15
N LEU A 851 -34.89 -7.41 -7.28
CA LEU A 851 -34.30 -7.21 -8.62
C LEU A 851 -34.77 -5.85 -9.15
N GLU A 852 -33.86 -4.90 -9.31
CA GLU A 852 -34.11 -3.74 -10.17
C GLU A 852 -33.99 -4.16 -11.64
N LEU A 853 -35.11 -4.25 -12.32
CA LEU A 853 -35.18 -4.50 -13.76
C LEU A 853 -35.54 -3.20 -14.52
N ASN A 854 -34.66 -2.82 -15.44
CA ASN A 854 -34.99 -1.86 -16.50
C ASN A 854 -36.00 -2.47 -17.48
N ARG A 855 -36.99 -1.65 -17.80
CA ARG A 855 -38.12 -2.01 -18.70
C ARG A 855 -37.66 -2.35 -20.10
N SER A 856 -37.89 -3.57 -20.55
CA SER A 856 -38.49 -3.91 -21.87
C SER A 856 -38.85 -5.39 -21.82
N GLY A 857 -40.16 -5.65 -21.92
CA GLY A 857 -40.77 -6.97 -21.75
C GLY A 857 -40.60 -7.86 -22.96
N GLN A 858 -40.54 -9.13 -22.68
CA GLN A 858 -41.46 -10.17 -23.24
C GLN A 858 -40.97 -11.53 -22.70
N PHE A 859 -41.88 -12.19 -22.00
CA PHE A 859 -41.76 -13.62 -21.65
C PHE A 859 -42.42 -14.46 -22.72
N GLU A 860 -41.74 -15.47 -23.23
CA GLU A 860 -42.34 -16.70 -23.74
C GLU A 860 -41.92 -17.90 -22.90
N ARG A 861 -42.90 -18.62 -22.38
CA ARG A 861 -42.74 -19.92 -21.73
C ARG A 861 -42.72 -21.02 -22.82
N PRO A 862 -41.99 -22.12 -22.61
CA PRO A 862 -42.39 -23.41 -23.12
C PRO A 862 -42.94 -24.32 -22.00
N ALA A 863 -44.08 -24.90 -22.38
CA ALA A 863 -44.76 -25.91 -21.60
C ALA A 863 -44.32 -27.34 -22.00
N GLY A 864 -44.56 -28.25 -21.08
CA GLY A 864 -44.89 -29.67 -21.39
C GLY A 864 -43.73 -30.64 -21.12
N SER A 865 -43.69 -31.29 -20.08
CA SER A 865 -44.30 -32.54 -19.58
C SER A 865 -43.86 -33.85 -20.28
N VAL A 866 -43.35 -34.77 -19.44
CA VAL A 866 -43.72 -36.19 -19.31
C VAL A 866 -42.88 -37.25 -20.04
N ARG A 867 -42.35 -38.09 -19.25
CA ARG A 867 -42.38 -39.56 -19.09
C ARG A 867 -41.08 -40.33 -19.27
N GLU A 868 -40.91 -41.14 -18.19
CA GLU A 868 -40.12 -42.32 -18.01
C GLU A 868 -40.11 -43.34 -19.15
N GLN A 869 -39.10 -44.07 -19.27
CA GLN A 869 -38.85 -45.52 -19.35
C GLN A 869 -37.53 -45.71 -20.10
N GLY A 870 -36.54 -46.43 -19.68
CA GLY A 870 -36.49 -47.80 -19.20
C GLY A 870 -35.59 -48.59 -20.10
N LEU A 871 -34.64 -49.36 -19.53
CA LEU A 871 -33.97 -50.54 -20.04
C LEU A 871 -32.66 -50.41 -20.90
N ALA A 872 -31.56 -50.70 -20.27
CA ALA A 872 -30.76 -51.94 -20.42
C ALA A 872 -29.99 -52.15 -21.74
N GLY A 873 -28.72 -52.37 -21.62
CA GLY A 873 -28.11 -53.47 -22.33
C GLY A 873 -26.85 -53.27 -23.14
N ARG A 874 -25.77 -53.94 -22.63
CA ARG A 874 -24.63 -54.53 -23.36
C ARG A 874 -23.51 -53.66 -23.86
N ALA A 875 -22.36 -53.73 -23.26
CA ALA A 875 -21.22 -54.64 -23.32
C ALA A 875 -20.79 -55.08 -24.74
N ASN A 876 -19.55 -54.74 -25.07
CA ASN A 876 -18.52 -55.59 -25.71
C ASN A 876 -17.34 -54.69 -26.13
N SER A 877 -16.19 -54.79 -25.52
CA SER A 877 -15.03 -55.71 -25.72
C SER A 877 -14.48 -55.68 -27.15
N TYR A 878 -13.23 -55.32 -27.28
CA TYR A 878 -12.12 -55.98 -28.01
C TYR A 878 -10.85 -55.11 -27.77
N ARG A 879 -9.91 -55.48 -27.03
CA ARG A 879 -8.76 -56.42 -27.06
C ARG A 879 -7.78 -56.27 -28.25
N ARG A 880 -6.52 -55.99 -27.87
CA ARG A 880 -5.23 -56.49 -28.35
C ARG A 880 -4.71 -55.92 -29.71
N ALA A 881 -3.45 -55.75 -29.95
CA ALA A 881 -2.18 -56.27 -29.42
C ALA A 881 -0.98 -55.49 -29.99
N THR A 882 0.06 -55.35 -29.21
CA THR A 882 1.41 -55.84 -29.31
C THR A 882 2.45 -55.15 -30.22
N ARG A 883 3.55 -54.90 -29.57
CA ARG A 883 4.99 -55.12 -29.84
C ARG A 883 5.83 -53.91 -30.25
N ALA A 884 6.82 -53.69 -29.33
CA ALA A 884 8.11 -53.06 -29.58
C ALA A 884 9.01 -53.93 -30.48
N PRO A 885 10.13 -53.44 -31.02
CA PRO A 885 11.35 -53.64 -30.26
C PRO A 885 12.40 -52.54 -30.31
N ARG A 886 13.25 -52.65 -29.32
CA ARG A 886 14.55 -52.04 -29.07
C ARG A 886 15.47 -51.87 -30.30
N ARG A 887 16.31 -50.77 -30.29
CA ARG A 887 17.75 -50.90 -30.52
C ARG A 887 18.53 -49.78 -29.80
N GLN A 888 19.48 -50.22 -29.01
CA GLN A 888 20.60 -49.47 -28.46
C GLN A 888 21.59 -49.13 -29.58
N THR A 889 22.24 -47.99 -29.51
CA THR A 889 23.68 -47.87 -29.81
C THR A 889 24.26 -46.76 -28.95
N ARG A 890 25.22 -47.12 -28.14
CA ARG A 890 26.27 -46.30 -27.53
C ARG A 890 27.09 -45.62 -28.63
N PHE A 891 27.60 -44.44 -28.38
CA PHE A 891 29.00 -44.09 -28.59
C PHE A 891 29.44 -42.98 -27.63
N GLU A 892 30.65 -43.23 -27.14
CA GLU A 892 31.43 -42.47 -26.16
C GLU A 892 32.10 -41.21 -26.76
N SER A 893 32.40 -40.32 -25.82
CA SER A 893 33.62 -39.50 -25.60
C SER A 893 34.21 -38.64 -26.73
N ALA A 894 34.44 -37.42 -26.45
CA ALA A 894 35.72 -36.78 -26.18
C ALA A 894 35.71 -35.26 -26.54
N VAL A 895 36.30 -34.54 -25.61
CA VAL A 895 36.86 -33.18 -25.56
C VAL A 895 35.89 -32.11 -25.10
#